data_d0ac77364ccedb60a1f33fab99efc525
#
_entry.id   d0ac77364ccedb60a1f33fab99efc525
#
_cell.length_a   1.000
_cell.length_b   1.000
_cell.length_c   1.000
_cell.angle_alpha   90.00
_cell.angle_beta   90.00
_cell.angle_gamma   90.00
#
_symmetry.space_group_name_H-M   'P 1'
#
loop_
_entity.id
_entity.type
_entity.pdbx_description
1 polymer ?
#
loop_
_entity_poly.entity_id
_entity_poly.type
_entity_poly.pdbx_seq_one_letter_code
_entity_poly.pdbx_strand_id
1 'polypeptide(L)'
;LLFIFLFFFRKINSTQKLLDEELPRIIQLYDKNKILDVYNLTEKLHELNPNNEVINSYYNKSRRYIKLKTNVDGIKVSVKIKGDSLFRKIGLTPIDSISVPRIRDSYLLKLEHKGVSYVEKGGFPYIHNYTLPRTEFKIPVKQKAFLGKEFDRMWLQGVQFNNIEILPFSISKFEVSNKEYQEFLDIGGYTNPKFWDFPIVIGGRSYDFKSTVKLFVGKYGKAGPANWSYGKFPGGLDNLPVTGISWFEAKAYAKYRNLDIPNVFQWLYASGTGFSGIYDSMVIDNSNFNSNQMREVTDTRGSANGINNIAGNVKEWLHNPFGDKKIEYSILGGSYQEPSYYVKNYASLPPLDRSIGNGIRLVKNFIENQNNINKSFVVPDFYRDITSEPDVSDDVFEVFKSQFDYKKTELNVSTQIADDFKSGYTLETFNLDTTYDSKEKLFGYIIYSNSYKDRYSPVIVVPSAGGLINKTVNELPDRLLSQFKYLIDEGYAIFHPIYFNTYSRERVINTWLPNESEEYKEMIVKWGQDYKRSLDYLETRKDFKFKNLSYYGYSLGSRYANIFLAIDNRVKSAFIVVGGLRMQRSKKEIDEHYYLRRVKTPIFHIVGKLDATLGYEDVYLPWKNLVGTDLKDLRTLELDGFGHGIPKDTIVKYHKSWIEKYSVE
;
A
#
# COMPACT_ATOMS: atom_id res chain seq x y z
N LEU A 1 11.28 51.85 -31.33
CA LEU A 1 11.39 51.87 -29.85
C LEU A 1 10.01 51.99 -29.21
N LEU A 2 9.14 52.97 -29.59
CA LEU A 2 7.83 53.19 -28.97
C LEU A 2 6.87 51.97 -29.18
N PHE A 3 6.89 51.34 -30.34
CA PHE A 3 6.09 50.14 -30.65
C PHE A 3 6.52 48.89 -29.83
N ILE A 4 7.83 48.75 -29.64
CA ILE A 4 8.41 47.67 -28.81
C ILE A 4 8.05 47.91 -27.34
N PHE A 5 8.13 49.14 -26.86
CA PHE A 5 7.76 49.50 -25.51
C PHE A 5 6.27 49.31 -25.23
N LEU A 6 5.38 49.71 -26.14
CA LEU A 6 3.93 49.47 -26.06
C LEU A 6 3.56 48.00 -26.10
N PHE A 7 4.30 47.18 -26.87
CA PHE A 7 4.11 45.72 -26.93
C PHE A 7 4.51 45.05 -25.61
N PHE A 8 5.67 45.44 -25.06
CA PHE A 8 6.11 44.96 -23.74
C PHE A 8 5.18 45.43 -22.62
N PHE A 9 4.72 46.68 -22.63
CA PHE A 9 3.81 47.23 -21.64
C PHE A 9 2.43 46.54 -21.67
N ARG A 10 1.88 46.27 -22.86
CA ARG A 10 0.65 45.45 -23.02
C ARG A 10 0.82 44.02 -22.53
N LYS A 11 1.96 43.42 -22.79
CA LYS A 11 2.27 42.06 -22.35
C LYS A 11 2.41 42.01 -20.81
N ILE A 12 3.06 42.93 -20.21
CA ILE A 12 3.21 43.06 -18.75
C ILE A 12 1.83 43.25 -18.09
N ASN A 13 1.01 44.18 -18.59
CA ASN A 13 -0.32 44.44 -18.03
C ASN A 13 -1.27 43.21 -18.18
N SER A 14 -1.21 42.53 -19.30
CA SER A 14 -2.02 41.30 -19.50
C SER A 14 -1.59 40.14 -18.57
N THR A 15 -0.28 40.05 -18.31
CA THR A 15 0.26 39.03 -17.39
C THR A 15 -0.12 39.38 -15.94
N GLN A 16 -0.01 40.65 -15.54
CA GLN A 16 -0.40 41.09 -14.20
C GLN A 16 -1.90 40.86 -13.94
N LYS A 17 -2.76 41.20 -14.91
CA LYS A 17 -4.20 40.95 -14.79
C LYS A 17 -4.52 39.46 -14.65
N LEU A 18 -3.86 38.57 -15.42
CA LEU A 18 -4.02 37.14 -15.31
C LEU A 18 -3.60 36.61 -13.94
N LEU A 19 -2.52 37.17 -13.37
CA LEU A 19 -2.04 36.84 -12.03
C LEU A 19 -3.05 37.22 -10.94
N ASP A 20 -3.62 38.43 -11.06
CA ASP A 20 -4.59 38.94 -10.08
C ASP A 20 -5.91 38.12 -10.12
N GLU A 21 -6.32 37.65 -11.29
CA GLU A 21 -7.52 36.81 -11.46
C GLU A 21 -7.30 35.38 -10.94
N GLU A 22 -6.13 34.76 -11.20
CA GLU A 22 -5.88 33.36 -10.88
C GLU A 22 -5.34 33.12 -9.45
N LEU A 23 -4.73 34.12 -8.81
CA LEU A 23 -4.16 33.95 -7.47
C LEU A 23 -5.21 33.57 -6.39
N PRO A 24 -6.41 34.19 -6.33
CA PRO A 24 -7.43 33.76 -5.39
C PRO A 24 -7.89 32.32 -5.64
N ARG A 25 -7.92 31.90 -6.91
CA ARG A 25 -8.26 30.55 -7.32
C ARG A 25 -7.18 29.54 -6.88
N ILE A 26 -5.89 29.87 -7.02
CA ILE A 26 -4.78 29.04 -6.55
C ILE A 26 -4.90 28.80 -5.05
N ILE A 27 -5.14 29.87 -4.27
CA ILE A 27 -5.30 29.79 -2.82
C ILE A 27 -6.48 28.86 -2.48
N GLN A 28 -7.65 29.07 -3.09
CA GLN A 28 -8.83 28.25 -2.88
C GLN A 28 -8.60 26.77 -3.22
N LEU A 29 -7.91 26.49 -4.33
CA LEU A 29 -7.57 25.11 -4.74
C LEU A 29 -6.61 24.46 -3.75
N TYR A 30 -5.62 25.21 -3.27
CA TYR A 30 -4.66 24.72 -2.28
C TYR A 30 -5.35 24.39 -0.95
N ASP A 31 -6.21 25.29 -0.46
CA ASP A 31 -6.98 25.09 0.77
C ASP A 31 -7.93 23.88 0.68
N LYS A 32 -8.47 23.65 -0.51
CA LYS A 32 -9.27 22.43 -0.82
C LYS A 32 -8.42 21.19 -1.09
N ASN A 33 -7.10 21.24 -0.88
CA ASN A 33 -6.15 20.15 -1.15
C ASN A 33 -6.19 19.61 -2.60
N LYS A 34 -6.51 20.47 -3.58
CA LYS A 34 -6.52 20.17 -5.02
C LYS A 34 -5.12 20.37 -5.63
N ILE A 35 -4.12 19.66 -5.10
CA ILE A 35 -2.69 19.90 -5.36
C ILE A 35 -2.32 19.74 -6.85
N LEU A 36 -2.97 18.84 -7.59
CA LEU A 36 -2.71 18.68 -9.02
C LEU A 36 -3.16 19.93 -9.81
N ASP A 37 -4.33 20.47 -9.46
CA ASP A 37 -4.86 21.66 -10.11
C ASP A 37 -4.00 22.89 -9.76
N VAL A 38 -3.53 22.99 -8.51
CA VAL A 38 -2.55 24.00 -8.09
C VAL A 38 -1.27 23.89 -8.90
N TYR A 39 -0.70 22.66 -9.03
CA TYR A 39 0.51 22.45 -9.82
C TYR A 39 0.32 22.89 -11.29
N ASN A 40 -0.73 22.41 -11.96
CA ASN A 40 -0.98 22.69 -13.36
C ASN A 40 -1.18 24.19 -13.62
N LEU A 41 -1.81 24.90 -12.68
CA LEU A 41 -2.06 26.33 -12.82
C LEU A 41 -0.80 27.14 -12.51
N THR A 42 -0.11 26.82 -11.41
CA THR A 42 1.12 27.52 -11.01
C THR A 42 2.31 27.24 -11.94
N GLU A 43 2.40 26.07 -12.56
CA GLU A 43 3.42 25.76 -13.57
C GLU A 43 3.33 26.74 -14.75
N LYS A 44 2.12 26.93 -15.30
CA LYS A 44 1.88 27.85 -16.40
C LYS A 44 2.18 29.32 -16.03
N LEU A 45 1.77 29.74 -14.84
CA LEU A 45 1.97 31.11 -14.37
C LEU A 45 3.44 31.38 -14.02
N HIS A 46 4.17 30.40 -13.50
CA HIS A 46 5.60 30.49 -13.24
C HIS A 46 6.40 30.64 -14.55
N GLU A 47 6.03 29.95 -15.62
CA GLU A 47 6.65 30.14 -16.95
C GLU A 47 6.47 31.57 -17.48
N LEU A 48 5.32 32.19 -17.18
CA LEU A 48 5.01 33.57 -17.59
C LEU A 48 5.69 34.62 -16.72
N ASN A 49 5.84 34.37 -15.41
CA ASN A 49 6.44 35.28 -14.45
C ASN A 49 7.26 34.51 -13.39
N PRO A 50 8.50 34.11 -13.72
CA PRO A 50 9.34 33.31 -12.84
C PRO A 50 9.73 34.00 -11.50
N ASN A 51 9.62 35.31 -11.43
CA ASN A 51 10.04 36.12 -10.26
C ASN A 51 8.88 36.42 -9.29
N ASN A 52 7.66 35.96 -9.57
CA ASN A 52 6.54 36.18 -8.65
C ASN A 52 6.65 35.28 -7.42
N GLU A 53 6.93 35.83 -6.26
CA GLU A 53 7.17 35.12 -5.01
C GLU A 53 5.96 34.27 -4.56
N VAL A 54 4.74 34.79 -4.73
CA VAL A 54 3.53 34.13 -4.27
C VAL A 54 3.25 32.88 -5.12
N ILE A 55 3.34 33.03 -6.46
CA ILE A 55 3.17 31.88 -7.38
C ILE A 55 4.25 30.85 -7.10
N ASN A 56 5.50 31.28 -6.94
CA ASN A 56 6.62 30.39 -6.64
C ASN A 56 6.41 29.63 -5.33
N SER A 57 5.84 30.28 -4.31
CA SER A 57 5.49 29.63 -3.06
C SER A 57 4.50 28.49 -3.29
N TYR A 58 3.39 28.73 -3.99
CA TYR A 58 2.38 27.67 -4.27
C TYR A 58 2.89 26.62 -5.25
N TYR A 59 3.67 27.01 -6.24
CA TYR A 59 4.32 26.07 -7.15
C TYR A 59 5.28 25.14 -6.41
N ASN A 60 6.11 25.67 -5.52
CA ASN A 60 7.01 24.87 -4.68
C ASN A 60 6.26 23.94 -3.71
N LYS A 61 5.11 24.39 -3.18
CA LYS A 61 4.26 23.57 -2.31
C LYS A 61 3.54 22.45 -3.06
N SER A 62 3.28 22.61 -4.35
CA SER A 62 2.52 21.65 -5.17
C SER A 62 3.40 20.70 -5.99
N ARG A 63 4.70 20.97 -6.12
CA ARG A 63 5.66 20.15 -6.88
C ARG A 63 6.64 19.41 -6.01
N ARG A 64 7.31 18.47 -6.64
CA ARG A 64 8.54 17.83 -6.17
C ARG A 64 9.49 17.61 -7.33
N TYR A 65 10.75 17.40 -7.01
CA TYR A 65 11.75 17.01 -7.99
C TYR A 65 12.02 15.52 -7.89
N ILE A 66 12.13 14.86 -9.05
CA ILE A 66 12.56 13.48 -9.18
C ILE A 66 13.87 13.41 -9.94
N LYS A 67 14.72 12.45 -9.56
CA LYS A 67 15.96 12.09 -10.29
C LYS A 67 15.71 10.83 -11.09
N LEU A 68 16.29 10.74 -12.29
CA LEU A 68 16.15 9.58 -13.14
C LEU A 68 17.53 9.14 -13.64
N LYS A 69 17.89 7.92 -13.28
CA LYS A 69 19.14 7.27 -13.70
C LYS A 69 18.83 5.97 -14.45
N THR A 70 19.71 5.60 -15.36
CA THR A 70 19.64 4.35 -16.11
C THR A 70 21.03 3.72 -16.18
N ASN A 71 21.09 2.41 -16.29
CA ASN A 71 22.34 1.66 -16.48
C ASN A 71 23.01 1.91 -17.84
N VAL A 72 22.33 2.63 -18.74
CA VAL A 72 22.81 3.07 -20.05
C VAL A 72 22.48 4.55 -20.20
N ASP A 73 23.45 5.40 -20.43
CA ASP A 73 23.25 6.83 -20.62
C ASP A 73 22.62 7.18 -21.97
N GLY A 74 22.08 8.38 -22.08
CA GLY A 74 21.54 8.90 -23.34
C GLY A 74 20.15 8.38 -23.71
N ILE A 75 19.39 7.82 -22.77
CA ILE A 75 18.01 7.36 -22.99
C ILE A 75 17.09 8.57 -23.08
N LYS A 76 16.26 8.63 -24.14
CA LYS A 76 15.27 9.70 -24.32
C LYS A 76 14.17 9.58 -23.29
N VAL A 77 13.91 10.68 -22.57
CA VAL A 77 12.89 10.77 -21.52
C VAL A 77 11.85 11.81 -21.88
N SER A 78 10.60 11.45 -21.69
CA SER A 78 9.46 12.35 -21.80
C SER A 78 8.54 12.16 -20.58
N VAL A 79 7.85 13.22 -20.15
CA VAL A 79 6.89 13.19 -19.06
C VAL A 79 5.50 13.59 -19.57
N LYS A 80 4.47 12.99 -19.00
CA LYS A 80 3.08 13.39 -19.22
C LYS A 80 2.42 13.57 -17.85
N ILE A 81 2.05 14.79 -17.51
CA ILE A 81 1.30 15.08 -16.28
C ILE A 81 -0.17 14.73 -16.50
N LYS A 82 -0.86 14.32 -15.47
CA LYS A 82 -2.31 14.04 -15.53
C LYS A 82 -3.07 15.31 -15.92
N GLY A 83 -3.78 15.23 -17.05
CA GLY A 83 -4.44 16.36 -17.70
C GLY A 83 -3.77 16.80 -19.00
N ASP A 84 -2.50 16.43 -19.24
CA ASP A 84 -1.85 16.69 -20.51
C ASP A 84 -2.40 15.75 -21.61
N SER A 85 -2.49 16.24 -22.84
CA SER A 85 -2.82 15.41 -24.02
C SER A 85 -1.62 14.61 -24.52
N LEU A 86 -0.39 15.17 -24.45
CA LEU A 86 0.81 14.64 -25.04
C LEU A 86 1.96 14.50 -24.03
N PHE A 87 2.93 13.65 -24.36
CA PHE A 87 4.19 13.56 -23.62
C PHE A 87 5.09 14.76 -23.96
N ARG A 88 5.59 15.47 -22.94
CA ARG A 88 6.59 16.54 -23.06
C ARG A 88 7.98 15.94 -23.00
N LYS A 89 8.84 16.28 -23.96
CA LYS A 89 10.25 15.85 -23.99
C LYS A 89 11.02 16.56 -22.86
N ILE A 90 11.75 15.78 -22.05
CA ILE A 90 12.55 16.30 -20.94
C ILE A 90 14.04 16.35 -21.29
N GLY A 91 14.60 15.26 -21.82
CA GLY A 91 16.02 15.20 -22.13
C GLY A 91 16.53 13.76 -22.28
N LEU A 92 17.81 13.60 -21.99
CA LEU A 92 18.51 12.31 -22.03
C LEU A 92 19.00 11.94 -20.61
N THR A 93 18.99 10.66 -20.28
CA THR A 93 19.52 10.18 -18.98
C THR A 93 21.05 10.31 -18.91
N PRO A 94 21.64 10.52 -17.71
CA PRO A 94 20.97 10.74 -16.42
C PRO A 94 20.32 12.13 -16.31
N ILE A 95 19.23 12.26 -15.57
CA ILE A 95 18.53 13.54 -15.32
C ILE A 95 18.45 13.76 -13.83
N ASP A 96 19.05 14.83 -13.34
CA ASP A 96 19.12 15.11 -11.90
C ASP A 96 17.86 15.78 -11.34
N SER A 97 17.05 16.40 -12.20
CA SER A 97 15.87 17.14 -11.73
C SER A 97 14.77 17.20 -12.78
N ILE A 98 13.65 16.58 -12.49
CA ILE A 98 12.40 16.71 -13.24
C ILE A 98 11.33 17.19 -12.28
N SER A 99 10.71 18.34 -12.56
CA SER A 99 9.57 18.85 -11.78
C SER A 99 8.31 18.04 -12.11
N VAL A 100 7.64 17.55 -11.09
CA VAL A 100 6.37 16.79 -11.20
C VAL A 100 5.43 17.16 -10.06
N PRO A 101 4.11 16.97 -10.19
CA PRO A 101 3.19 17.23 -9.10
C PRO A 101 3.51 16.38 -7.86
N ARG A 102 3.30 16.95 -6.68
CA ARG A 102 3.51 16.29 -5.39
C ARG A 102 2.38 15.33 -5.01
N ILE A 103 1.77 14.71 -5.97
CA ILE A 103 0.71 13.72 -5.82
C ILE A 103 1.13 12.41 -6.48
N ARG A 104 0.73 11.31 -5.87
CA ARG A 104 0.94 9.97 -6.43
C ARG A 104 0.13 9.80 -7.72
N ASP A 105 0.67 9.03 -8.66
CA ASP A 105 0.03 8.67 -9.94
C ASP A 105 -0.43 9.86 -10.79
N SER A 106 0.20 11.03 -10.58
CA SER A 106 -0.12 12.27 -11.27
C SER A 106 0.69 12.48 -12.56
N TYR A 107 1.62 11.60 -12.89
CA TYR A 107 2.43 11.70 -14.10
C TYR A 107 2.84 10.32 -14.63
N LEU A 108 3.19 10.29 -15.92
CA LEU A 108 3.80 9.15 -16.60
C LEU A 108 5.19 9.56 -17.08
N LEU A 109 6.17 8.66 -16.91
CA LEU A 109 7.48 8.75 -17.55
C LEU A 109 7.52 7.83 -18.74
N LYS A 110 7.97 8.32 -19.90
CA LYS A 110 8.24 7.53 -21.10
C LYS A 110 9.73 7.52 -21.37
N LEU A 111 10.31 6.33 -21.40
CA LEU A 111 11.72 6.11 -21.77
C LEU A 111 11.75 5.39 -23.12
N GLU A 112 12.60 5.87 -24.04
CA GLU A 112 12.73 5.27 -25.37
C GLU A 112 14.17 4.77 -25.58
N HIS A 113 14.29 3.46 -25.82
CA HIS A 113 15.57 2.80 -26.02
C HIS A 113 15.45 1.75 -27.13
N LYS A 114 16.33 1.82 -28.15
CA LYS A 114 16.41 0.84 -29.25
C LYS A 114 15.05 0.49 -29.87
N GLY A 115 14.26 1.50 -30.17
CA GLY A 115 12.92 1.35 -30.77
C GLY A 115 11.82 0.88 -29.83
N VAL A 116 12.13 0.62 -28.56
CA VAL A 116 11.14 0.23 -27.55
C VAL A 116 10.79 1.42 -26.67
N SER A 117 9.50 1.61 -26.41
CA SER A 117 8.97 2.60 -25.47
C SER A 117 8.52 1.92 -24.20
N TYR A 118 9.03 2.40 -23.07
CA TYR A 118 8.62 2.00 -21.73
C TYR A 118 7.84 3.14 -21.09
N VAL A 119 6.66 2.86 -20.55
CA VAL A 119 5.83 3.86 -19.90
C VAL A 119 5.58 3.43 -18.46
N GLU A 120 6.11 4.23 -17.54
CA GLU A 120 6.05 3.99 -16.11
C GLU A 120 5.17 5.04 -15.42
N LYS A 121 4.33 4.62 -14.49
CA LYS A 121 3.60 5.54 -13.62
C LYS A 121 4.53 6.15 -12.59
N GLY A 122 4.41 7.45 -12.41
CA GLY A 122 5.15 8.18 -11.39
C GLY A 122 4.59 7.94 -9.99
N GLY A 123 5.48 7.58 -9.08
CA GLY A 123 5.18 7.32 -7.68
C GLY A 123 6.41 7.50 -6.80
N PHE A 124 6.38 7.04 -5.58
CA PHE A 124 7.59 6.85 -4.77
C PHE A 124 8.43 5.70 -5.36
N PRO A 125 9.78 5.76 -5.29
CA PRO A 125 10.64 6.77 -4.68
C PRO A 125 10.89 8.00 -5.56
N TYR A 126 11.56 9.02 -4.99
CA TYR A 126 11.94 10.24 -5.71
C TYR A 126 13.16 10.04 -6.63
N ILE A 127 13.88 8.94 -6.48
CA ILE A 127 14.99 8.54 -7.35
C ILE A 127 14.52 7.31 -8.13
N HIS A 128 14.49 7.44 -9.44
CA HIS A 128 14.12 6.37 -10.34
C HIS A 128 15.39 5.80 -10.98
N ASN A 129 15.82 4.63 -10.50
CA ASN A 129 16.90 3.86 -11.10
C ASN A 129 16.28 2.75 -11.96
N TYR A 130 16.49 2.83 -13.27
CA TYR A 130 15.95 1.84 -14.20
C TYR A 130 17.08 1.05 -14.88
N THR A 131 16.90 -0.25 -15.00
CA THR A 131 17.75 -1.12 -15.77
C THR A 131 17.10 -1.39 -17.14
N LEU A 132 17.81 -1.07 -18.21
CA LEU A 132 17.40 -1.36 -19.57
C LEU A 132 18.25 -2.51 -20.14
N PRO A 133 17.68 -3.33 -21.05
CA PRO A 133 18.46 -4.32 -21.76
C PRO A 133 19.57 -3.65 -22.60
N ARG A 134 20.78 -4.19 -22.52
CA ARG A 134 21.91 -3.68 -23.33
C ARG A 134 21.81 -4.09 -24.79
N THR A 135 21.17 -5.22 -25.08
CA THR A 135 20.95 -5.75 -26.43
C THR A 135 19.58 -5.38 -26.97
N GLU A 136 19.43 -5.38 -28.28
CA GLU A 136 18.13 -5.28 -28.91
C GLU A 136 17.30 -6.55 -28.67
N PHE A 137 16.01 -6.38 -28.44
CA PHE A 137 15.08 -7.49 -28.32
C PHE A 137 13.73 -7.12 -28.93
N LYS A 138 13.01 -8.13 -29.36
CA LYS A 138 11.63 -7.98 -29.87
C LYS A 138 10.65 -8.29 -28.76
N ILE A 139 9.75 -7.33 -28.49
CA ILE A 139 8.63 -7.58 -27.59
C ILE A 139 7.69 -8.56 -28.29
N PRO A 140 7.36 -9.72 -27.65
CA PRO A 140 6.38 -10.64 -28.21
C PRO A 140 5.02 -9.96 -28.46
N VAL A 141 4.31 -10.44 -29.46
CA VAL A 141 2.98 -9.93 -29.78
C VAL A 141 2.05 -10.01 -28.57
N LYS A 142 1.23 -8.99 -28.36
CA LYS A 142 0.32 -8.89 -27.21
C LYS A 142 1.00 -8.78 -25.84
N GLN A 143 2.31 -8.50 -25.76
CA GLN A 143 3.00 -8.26 -24.50
C GLN A 143 3.27 -6.78 -24.24
N LYS A 144 3.43 -6.41 -22.98
CA LYS A 144 3.91 -5.11 -22.51
C LYS A 144 5.26 -5.25 -21.86
N ALA A 145 6.21 -4.38 -22.25
CA ALA A 145 7.54 -4.34 -21.66
C ALA A 145 7.56 -3.51 -20.37
N PHE A 146 8.33 -3.99 -19.41
CA PHE A 146 8.65 -3.33 -18.16
C PHE A 146 10.16 -3.17 -18.03
N LEU A 147 10.59 -2.01 -17.53
CA LEU A 147 11.98 -1.76 -17.20
C LEU A 147 12.42 -2.62 -16.01
N GLY A 148 13.70 -2.95 -15.96
CA GLY A 148 14.28 -3.45 -14.71
C GLY A 148 14.37 -2.34 -13.68
N LYS A 149 14.19 -2.68 -12.43
CA LYS A 149 14.18 -1.73 -11.33
C LYS A 149 14.53 -2.39 -10.01
N GLU A 150 15.25 -1.65 -9.16
CA GLU A 150 15.40 -1.97 -7.76
C GLU A 150 14.26 -1.35 -6.95
N PHE A 151 13.71 -2.12 -6.06
CA PHE A 151 12.68 -1.71 -5.13
C PHE A 151 13.20 -1.87 -3.72
N ASP A 152 13.30 -0.76 -2.98
CA ASP A 152 13.61 -0.81 -1.56
C ASP A 152 12.60 -1.70 -0.82
N ARG A 153 11.36 -1.69 -1.26
CA ARG A 153 10.26 -2.44 -0.66
C ARG A 153 9.18 -2.80 -1.67
N MET A 154 8.72 -4.04 -1.58
CA MET A 154 7.48 -4.52 -2.23
C MET A 154 6.59 -5.19 -1.18
N TRP A 155 5.29 -5.22 -1.45
CA TRP A 155 4.30 -5.71 -0.49
C TRP A 155 3.41 -6.76 -1.12
N LEU A 156 3.15 -7.82 -0.38
CA LEU A 156 2.12 -8.80 -0.69
C LEU A 156 1.45 -9.20 0.62
N GLN A 157 0.13 -9.02 0.71
CA GLN A 157 -0.70 -9.36 1.88
C GLN A 157 -0.08 -8.89 3.22
N GLY A 158 0.38 -7.65 3.26
CA GLY A 158 1.00 -7.08 4.45
C GLY A 158 2.41 -7.58 4.75
N VAL A 159 2.99 -8.44 3.91
CA VAL A 159 4.40 -8.82 3.99
C VAL A 159 5.25 -7.87 3.19
N GLN A 160 6.32 -7.39 3.79
CA GLN A 160 7.29 -6.54 3.14
C GLN A 160 8.48 -7.37 2.66
N PHE A 161 8.79 -7.24 1.39
CA PHE A 161 10.01 -7.72 0.78
C PHE A 161 10.95 -6.53 0.56
N ASN A 162 12.19 -6.65 0.99
CA ASN A 162 13.18 -5.57 0.90
C ASN A 162 14.21 -5.85 -0.19
N ASN A 163 14.74 -4.77 -0.80
CA ASN A 163 15.85 -4.81 -1.76
C ASN A 163 15.61 -5.78 -2.93
N ILE A 164 14.43 -5.67 -3.56
CA ILE A 164 14.06 -6.53 -4.68
C ILE A 164 14.54 -5.91 -5.99
N GLU A 165 15.48 -6.58 -6.66
CA GLU A 165 15.88 -6.27 -8.02
C GLU A 165 15.02 -7.04 -9.02
N ILE A 166 14.30 -6.34 -9.88
CA ILE A 166 13.56 -6.93 -11.00
C ILE A 166 14.30 -6.57 -12.31
N LEU A 167 14.71 -7.59 -13.03
CA LEU A 167 15.34 -7.40 -14.34
C LEU A 167 14.30 -7.05 -15.42
N PRO A 168 14.67 -6.41 -16.54
CA PRO A 168 13.74 -6.06 -17.61
C PRO A 168 13.03 -7.29 -18.17
N PHE A 169 11.72 -7.17 -18.35
CA PHE A 169 10.87 -8.25 -18.88
C PHE A 169 9.70 -7.69 -19.69
N SER A 170 9.02 -8.56 -20.41
CA SER A 170 7.66 -8.27 -20.89
C SER A 170 6.67 -9.30 -20.35
N ILE A 171 5.42 -8.89 -20.17
CA ILE A 171 4.33 -9.73 -19.71
C ILE A 171 3.16 -9.65 -20.69
N SER A 172 2.44 -10.74 -20.87
CA SER A 172 1.23 -10.78 -21.70
C SER A 172 0.20 -9.80 -21.19
N LYS A 173 -0.40 -9.02 -22.10
CA LYS A 173 -1.51 -8.11 -21.77
C LYS A 173 -2.76 -8.87 -21.36
N PHE A 174 -2.88 -10.09 -21.80
CA PHE A 174 -4.03 -10.97 -21.61
C PHE A 174 -3.62 -12.26 -20.92
N GLU A 175 -4.56 -12.90 -20.24
CA GLU A 175 -4.47 -14.29 -19.86
C GLU A 175 -4.38 -15.18 -21.13
N VAL A 176 -3.92 -16.41 -21.01
CA VAL A 176 -3.95 -17.36 -22.14
C VAL A 176 -5.38 -17.82 -22.36
N SER A 177 -5.88 -17.67 -23.59
CA SER A 177 -7.23 -18.08 -23.96
C SER A 177 -7.35 -19.57 -24.23
N ASN A 178 -8.58 -20.09 -24.18
CA ASN A 178 -8.88 -21.49 -24.57
C ASN A 178 -8.39 -21.79 -26.00
N LYS A 179 -8.62 -20.88 -26.95
CA LYS A 179 -8.15 -21.02 -28.33
C LYS A 179 -6.64 -21.15 -28.42
N GLU A 180 -5.90 -20.29 -27.74
CA GLU A 180 -4.42 -20.34 -27.75
C GLU A 180 -3.89 -21.63 -27.07
N TYR A 181 -4.57 -22.13 -26.05
CA TYR A 181 -4.19 -23.37 -25.41
C TYR A 181 -4.55 -24.60 -26.24
N GLN A 182 -5.63 -24.56 -27.02
CA GLN A 182 -6.01 -25.62 -27.96
C GLN A 182 -4.91 -25.82 -29.03
N GLU A 183 -4.29 -24.75 -29.52
CA GLU A 183 -3.16 -24.83 -30.46
C GLU A 183 -2.02 -25.68 -29.86
N PHE A 184 -1.70 -25.52 -28.59
CA PHE A 184 -0.70 -26.33 -27.88
C PHE A 184 -1.11 -27.78 -27.81
N LEU A 185 -2.37 -28.09 -27.53
CA LEU A 185 -2.86 -29.47 -27.49
C LEU A 185 -2.79 -30.12 -28.86
N ASP A 186 -3.24 -29.41 -29.92
CA ASP A 186 -3.34 -29.94 -31.28
C ASP A 186 -1.95 -30.24 -31.89
N ILE A 187 -0.88 -29.56 -31.50
CA ILE A 187 0.50 -29.86 -31.93
C ILE A 187 1.17 -30.94 -31.09
N GLY A 188 0.41 -31.63 -30.24
CA GLY A 188 0.94 -32.71 -29.39
C GLY A 188 1.62 -32.19 -28.11
N GLY A 189 1.15 -31.12 -27.54
CA GLY A 189 1.71 -30.49 -26.32
C GLY A 189 1.83 -31.46 -25.13
N TYR A 190 0.93 -32.42 -25.01
CA TYR A 190 0.95 -33.43 -23.95
C TYR A 190 1.70 -34.72 -24.33
N THR A 191 2.17 -34.84 -25.57
CA THR A 191 2.93 -36.01 -26.05
C THR A 191 4.38 -35.70 -26.36
N ASN A 192 4.74 -34.45 -26.51
CA ASN A 192 6.10 -34.00 -26.84
C ASN A 192 6.90 -33.68 -25.57
N PRO A 193 7.90 -34.51 -25.17
CA PRO A 193 8.65 -34.31 -23.93
C PRO A 193 9.47 -33.02 -23.91
N LYS A 194 9.76 -32.38 -25.07
CA LYS A 194 10.50 -31.13 -25.13
C LYS A 194 9.83 -29.99 -24.37
N PHE A 195 8.52 -30.01 -24.24
CA PHE A 195 7.79 -28.98 -23.51
C PHE A 195 7.79 -29.23 -22.00
N TRP A 196 8.11 -30.46 -21.57
CA TRP A 196 8.14 -30.92 -20.18
C TRP A 196 9.56 -31.11 -19.62
N ASP A 197 10.56 -30.53 -20.30
CA ASP A 197 11.98 -30.59 -19.90
C ASP A 197 12.25 -29.64 -18.72
N PHE A 198 11.72 -30.01 -17.57
CA PHE A 198 11.93 -29.40 -16.25
C PHE A 198 11.65 -30.45 -15.16
N PRO A 199 12.22 -30.28 -13.96
CA PRO A 199 11.97 -31.22 -12.86
C PRO A 199 10.49 -31.30 -12.49
N ILE A 200 9.94 -32.49 -12.50
CA ILE A 200 8.58 -32.76 -12.02
C ILE A 200 8.69 -33.36 -10.62
N VAL A 201 8.49 -32.51 -9.60
CA VAL A 201 8.59 -32.91 -8.20
C VAL A 201 7.23 -32.77 -7.54
N ILE A 202 6.71 -33.83 -6.96
CA ILE A 202 5.42 -33.90 -6.29
C ILE A 202 5.64 -34.50 -4.90
N GLY A 203 5.33 -33.74 -3.85
CA GLY A 203 5.53 -34.21 -2.47
C GLY A 203 6.97 -34.62 -2.15
N GLY A 204 7.95 -33.90 -2.76
CA GLY A 204 9.38 -34.18 -2.59
C GLY A 204 9.93 -35.35 -3.42
N ARG A 205 9.10 -36.00 -4.24
CA ARG A 205 9.51 -37.13 -5.11
C ARG A 205 9.55 -36.69 -6.58
N SER A 206 10.60 -37.11 -7.30
CA SER A 206 10.73 -36.86 -8.74
C SER A 206 9.92 -37.89 -9.54
N TYR A 207 9.28 -37.40 -10.59
CA TYR A 207 8.49 -38.21 -11.52
C TYR A 207 8.97 -38.00 -12.96
N ASP A 208 8.86 -39.04 -13.76
CA ASP A 208 9.16 -38.93 -15.20
C ASP A 208 7.97 -38.34 -15.98
N PHE A 209 8.26 -37.82 -17.17
CA PHE A 209 7.26 -37.27 -18.07
C PHE A 209 6.12 -38.21 -18.38
N LYS A 210 6.41 -39.51 -18.72
CA LYS A 210 5.41 -40.46 -19.20
C LYS A 210 4.40 -40.81 -18.12
N SER A 211 4.84 -40.92 -16.87
CA SER A 211 3.94 -41.19 -15.73
C SER A 211 3.11 -39.97 -15.38
N THR A 212 3.72 -38.78 -15.40
CA THR A 212 3.07 -37.56 -14.97
C THR A 212 2.03 -37.04 -15.97
N VAL A 213 2.34 -37.07 -17.27
CA VAL A 213 1.41 -36.53 -18.29
C VAL A 213 0.09 -37.31 -18.36
N LYS A 214 0.08 -38.58 -17.93
CA LYS A 214 -1.14 -39.38 -17.82
C LYS A 214 -2.14 -38.88 -16.78
N LEU A 215 -1.68 -38.04 -15.83
CA LEU A 215 -2.53 -37.40 -14.83
C LEU A 215 -3.32 -36.24 -15.42
N PHE A 216 -2.84 -35.66 -16.52
CA PHE A 216 -3.39 -34.44 -17.09
C PHE A 216 -4.43 -34.75 -18.19
N VAL A 217 -5.57 -35.28 -17.75
CA VAL A 217 -6.70 -35.59 -18.61
C VAL A 217 -7.90 -34.73 -18.24
N GLY A 218 -8.65 -34.35 -19.26
CA GLY A 218 -9.94 -33.71 -19.12
C GLY A 218 -11.06 -34.70 -18.87
N LYS A 219 -12.30 -34.26 -19.01
CA LYS A 219 -13.46 -35.13 -18.98
C LYS A 219 -13.31 -36.21 -20.04
N TYR A 220 -13.73 -37.42 -19.71
CA TYR A 220 -13.66 -38.62 -20.57
C TYR A 220 -12.24 -39.09 -20.92
N GLY A 221 -11.23 -38.74 -20.10
CA GLY A 221 -9.90 -39.37 -20.13
C GLY A 221 -8.99 -38.99 -21.30
N LYS A 222 -9.32 -37.96 -22.07
CA LYS A 222 -8.43 -37.41 -23.10
C LYS A 222 -7.50 -36.33 -22.50
N ALA A 223 -6.26 -36.29 -22.96
CA ALA A 223 -5.30 -35.26 -22.54
C ALA A 223 -5.86 -33.88 -22.75
N GLY A 224 -5.60 -32.97 -21.79
CA GLY A 224 -6.05 -31.58 -21.83
C GLY A 224 -6.55 -31.09 -20.48
N PRO A 225 -6.96 -29.80 -20.39
CA PRO A 225 -7.48 -29.17 -19.19
C PRO A 225 -8.62 -29.93 -18.53
N ALA A 226 -8.71 -29.95 -17.20
CA ALA A 226 -9.63 -30.79 -16.44
C ALA A 226 -11.11 -30.57 -16.78
N ASN A 227 -11.47 -29.34 -17.15
CA ASN A 227 -12.84 -28.95 -17.52
C ASN A 227 -13.17 -29.19 -19.01
N TRP A 228 -12.21 -29.59 -19.85
CA TRP A 228 -12.42 -29.84 -21.27
C TRP A 228 -12.98 -31.25 -21.53
N SER A 229 -13.74 -31.39 -22.59
CA SER A 229 -14.34 -32.66 -23.00
C SER A 229 -13.65 -33.19 -24.26
N TYR A 230 -13.21 -34.45 -24.28
CA TYR A 230 -12.54 -35.06 -25.43
C TYR A 230 -11.34 -34.30 -25.98
N GLY A 231 -10.61 -33.52 -25.12
CA GLY A 231 -9.50 -32.69 -25.54
C GLY A 231 -9.91 -31.40 -26.27
N LYS A 232 -11.15 -30.96 -26.10
CA LYS A 232 -11.69 -29.73 -26.68
C LYS A 232 -12.38 -28.90 -25.61
N PHE A 233 -12.23 -27.57 -25.70
CA PHE A 233 -13.01 -26.64 -24.88
C PHE A 233 -14.45 -26.54 -25.37
N PRO A 234 -15.41 -26.14 -24.53
CA PRO A 234 -16.80 -25.97 -24.94
C PRO A 234 -16.94 -24.89 -26.03
N GLY A 235 -17.82 -25.13 -27.01
CA GLY A 235 -18.03 -24.20 -28.11
C GLY A 235 -18.47 -22.81 -27.64
N GLY A 236 -17.96 -21.77 -28.30
CA GLY A 236 -18.24 -20.37 -27.98
C GLY A 236 -17.38 -19.79 -26.83
N LEU A 237 -16.46 -20.57 -26.25
CA LEU A 237 -15.58 -20.13 -25.16
C LEU A 237 -14.13 -19.86 -25.62
N ASP A 238 -13.94 -19.57 -26.89
CA ASP A 238 -12.62 -19.39 -27.53
C ASP A 238 -11.76 -18.34 -26.82
N ASN A 239 -12.37 -17.20 -26.50
CA ASN A 239 -11.71 -16.03 -25.92
C ASN A 239 -11.76 -15.99 -24.38
N LEU A 240 -12.35 -16.97 -23.73
CA LEU A 240 -12.26 -17.08 -22.28
C LEU A 240 -10.89 -17.63 -21.87
N PRO A 241 -10.39 -17.28 -20.66
CA PRO A 241 -9.15 -17.85 -20.15
C PRO A 241 -9.20 -19.37 -20.12
N VAL A 242 -8.09 -20.02 -20.46
CA VAL A 242 -7.92 -21.45 -20.17
C VAL A 242 -7.84 -21.65 -18.67
N THR A 243 -8.58 -22.63 -18.17
CA THR A 243 -8.61 -23.02 -16.75
C THR A 243 -8.60 -24.52 -16.61
N GLY A 244 -8.53 -25.00 -15.37
CA GLY A 244 -8.45 -26.45 -15.12
C GLY A 244 -7.09 -27.04 -15.51
N ILE A 245 -6.02 -26.25 -15.39
CA ILE A 245 -4.64 -26.62 -15.67
C ILE A 245 -3.77 -26.53 -14.41
N SER A 246 -2.89 -27.49 -14.24
CA SER A 246 -1.90 -27.56 -13.17
C SER A 246 -0.73 -26.60 -13.42
N TRP A 247 0.10 -26.37 -12.39
CA TRP A 247 1.36 -25.64 -12.52
C TRP A 247 2.29 -26.24 -13.58
N PHE A 248 2.36 -27.58 -13.65
CA PHE A 248 3.18 -28.27 -14.66
C PHE A 248 2.66 -28.04 -16.08
N GLU A 249 1.35 -28.08 -16.30
CA GLU A 249 0.72 -27.77 -17.58
C GLU A 249 0.96 -26.31 -17.99
N ALA A 250 0.90 -25.39 -17.02
CA ALA A 250 1.24 -23.97 -17.21
C ALA A 250 2.69 -23.78 -17.67
N LYS A 251 3.65 -24.47 -17.03
CA LYS A 251 5.08 -24.45 -17.42
C LYS A 251 5.32 -25.06 -18.79
N ALA A 252 4.67 -26.17 -19.12
CA ALA A 252 4.80 -26.83 -20.42
C ALA A 252 4.27 -25.93 -21.55
N TYR A 253 3.12 -25.28 -21.36
CA TYR A 253 2.58 -24.30 -22.29
C TYR A 253 3.52 -23.09 -22.46
N ALA A 254 4.04 -22.55 -21.36
CA ALA A 254 4.99 -21.43 -21.41
C ALA A 254 6.23 -21.82 -22.24
N LYS A 255 6.77 -23.01 -22.05
CA LYS A 255 7.91 -23.53 -22.82
C LYS A 255 7.59 -23.69 -24.31
N TYR A 256 6.39 -24.17 -24.65
CA TYR A 256 5.91 -24.20 -26.05
C TYR A 256 5.96 -22.82 -26.70
N ARG A 257 5.57 -21.79 -25.97
CA ARG A 257 5.56 -20.39 -26.47
C ARG A 257 6.94 -19.73 -26.45
N ASN A 258 8.00 -20.44 -26.01
CA ASN A 258 9.33 -19.90 -25.74
C ASN A 258 9.28 -18.70 -24.77
N LEU A 259 8.45 -18.84 -23.76
CA LEU A 259 8.18 -17.89 -22.69
C LEU A 259 8.30 -18.60 -21.33
N ASP A 260 7.99 -17.89 -20.23
CA ASP A 260 7.90 -18.45 -18.89
C ASP A 260 6.61 -17.96 -18.22
N ILE A 261 6.27 -18.51 -17.04
CA ILE A 261 5.27 -17.94 -16.15
C ILE A 261 5.92 -16.89 -15.25
N PRO A 262 5.21 -15.85 -14.84
CA PRO A 262 5.81 -14.78 -14.03
C PRO A 262 6.26 -15.28 -12.67
N ASN A 263 7.30 -14.67 -12.11
CA ASN A 263 7.55 -14.78 -10.68
C ASN A 263 6.69 -13.75 -9.92
N VAL A 264 6.59 -13.91 -8.59
CA VAL A 264 5.76 -13.07 -7.72
C VAL A 264 6.10 -11.58 -7.86
N PHE A 265 7.37 -11.22 -7.97
CA PHE A 265 7.80 -9.83 -8.06
C PHE A 265 7.47 -9.20 -9.41
N GLN A 266 7.60 -9.95 -10.51
CA GLN A 266 7.18 -9.51 -11.84
C GLN A 266 5.67 -9.28 -11.89
N TRP A 267 4.90 -10.19 -11.30
CA TRP A 267 3.45 -10.06 -11.23
C TRP A 267 3.03 -8.84 -10.39
N LEU A 268 3.60 -8.66 -9.21
CA LEU A 268 3.35 -7.51 -8.34
C LEU A 268 3.73 -6.18 -9.01
N TYR A 269 4.84 -6.16 -9.77
CA TYR A 269 5.24 -4.97 -10.51
C TYR A 269 4.26 -4.68 -11.66
N ALA A 270 3.91 -5.67 -12.47
CA ALA A 270 3.01 -5.52 -13.60
C ALA A 270 1.60 -5.09 -13.16
N SER A 271 1.09 -5.66 -12.09
CA SER A 271 -0.22 -5.30 -11.52
C SER A 271 -0.21 -3.93 -10.83
N GLY A 272 0.96 -3.43 -10.42
CA GLY A 272 1.08 -2.21 -9.61
C GLY A 272 0.71 -2.38 -8.15
N THR A 273 0.44 -3.60 -7.70
CA THR A 273 -0.03 -3.89 -6.34
C THR A 273 1.07 -3.98 -5.30
N GLY A 274 2.31 -4.20 -5.75
CA GLY A 274 3.46 -4.38 -4.87
C GLY A 274 3.96 -3.11 -4.18
N PHE A 275 3.48 -1.92 -4.56
CA PHE A 275 4.15 -0.67 -4.18
C PHE A 275 3.60 0.04 -2.95
N SER A 276 2.36 -0.16 -2.57
CA SER A 276 1.75 0.69 -1.54
C SER A 276 0.77 0.02 -0.62
N GLY A 277 0.47 -1.24 -0.84
CA GLY A 277 -0.64 -1.86 -0.14
C GLY A 277 -2.02 -1.24 -0.45
N ILE A 278 -2.07 -0.21 -1.28
CA ILE A 278 -3.31 0.46 -1.70
C ILE A 278 -3.56 0.05 -3.14
N TYR A 279 -4.57 -0.76 -3.35
CA TYR A 279 -5.13 -1.01 -4.68
C TYR A 279 -5.93 0.22 -5.12
N ASP A 280 -5.84 0.55 -6.40
CA ASP A 280 -6.78 1.50 -6.97
C ASP A 280 -8.18 0.87 -6.88
N SER A 281 -9.05 1.43 -6.06
CA SER A 281 -10.43 0.93 -5.88
C SER A 281 -11.16 0.83 -7.22
N MET A 282 -10.88 1.74 -8.17
CA MET A 282 -11.46 1.70 -9.49
C MET A 282 -11.07 0.45 -10.29
N VAL A 283 -9.87 -0.10 -10.08
CA VAL A 283 -9.47 -1.36 -10.73
C VAL A 283 -10.25 -2.51 -10.14
N ILE A 284 -10.37 -2.58 -8.83
CA ILE A 284 -11.10 -3.65 -8.14
C ILE A 284 -12.59 -3.60 -8.47
N ASP A 285 -13.22 -2.42 -8.42
CA ASP A 285 -14.65 -2.25 -8.70
C ASP A 285 -15.04 -2.68 -10.13
N ASN A 286 -14.10 -2.57 -11.07
CA ASN A 286 -14.30 -2.99 -12.45
C ASN A 286 -13.79 -4.41 -12.75
N SER A 287 -13.13 -5.06 -11.81
CA SER A 287 -12.59 -6.40 -11.96
C SER A 287 -13.68 -7.47 -11.83
N ASN A 288 -13.39 -8.68 -12.31
CA ASN A 288 -14.35 -9.77 -12.30
C ASN A 288 -14.21 -10.63 -11.03
N PHE A 289 -14.90 -10.20 -9.98
CA PHE A 289 -15.04 -10.90 -8.70
C PHE A 289 -16.51 -11.13 -8.37
N ASN A 290 -16.81 -12.05 -7.44
CA ASN A 290 -18.17 -12.35 -7.01
C ASN A 290 -19.13 -12.58 -8.20
N SER A 291 -18.66 -13.27 -9.23
CA SER A 291 -19.36 -13.46 -10.49
C SER A 291 -19.62 -14.94 -10.77
N ASN A 292 -20.67 -15.22 -11.53
CA ASN A 292 -21.01 -16.58 -11.96
C ASN A 292 -20.29 -17.00 -13.23
N GLN A 293 -19.57 -16.10 -13.90
CA GLN A 293 -18.92 -16.38 -15.18
C GLN A 293 -17.62 -15.59 -15.38
N MET A 294 -16.70 -16.20 -16.10
CA MET A 294 -15.48 -15.54 -16.57
C MET A 294 -15.80 -14.49 -17.63
N ARG A 295 -14.91 -13.51 -17.77
CA ARG A 295 -14.90 -12.55 -18.89
C ARG A 295 -13.88 -12.96 -19.93
N GLU A 296 -14.06 -12.48 -21.16
CA GLU A 296 -13.05 -12.68 -22.20
C GLU A 296 -11.71 -12.04 -21.82
N VAL A 297 -10.60 -12.66 -22.24
CA VAL A 297 -9.25 -12.17 -21.96
C VAL A 297 -9.00 -10.75 -22.50
N THR A 298 -9.76 -10.35 -23.51
CA THR A 298 -9.68 -9.00 -24.14
C THR A 298 -10.50 -7.94 -23.43
N ASP A 299 -11.32 -8.29 -22.45
CA ASP A 299 -12.10 -7.33 -21.67
C ASP A 299 -11.15 -6.35 -20.94
N THR A 300 -11.37 -5.06 -21.13
CA THR A 300 -10.50 -4.00 -20.59
C THR A 300 -10.93 -3.51 -19.21
N ARG A 301 -12.09 -3.95 -18.73
CA ARG A 301 -12.55 -3.61 -17.38
C ARG A 301 -11.59 -4.25 -16.35
N GLY A 302 -11.26 -3.53 -15.28
CA GLY A 302 -10.30 -4.01 -14.28
C GLY A 302 -8.84 -4.10 -14.77
N SER A 303 -8.50 -3.41 -15.87
CA SER A 303 -7.12 -3.35 -16.36
C SER A 303 -6.26 -2.48 -15.47
N ALA A 304 -5.08 -2.98 -15.09
CA ALA A 304 -4.04 -2.24 -14.39
C ALA A 304 -2.77 -2.16 -15.24
N ASN A 305 -2.16 -1.00 -15.31
CA ASN A 305 -0.93 -0.78 -16.10
C ASN A 305 -1.00 -1.27 -17.56
N GLY A 306 -2.20 -1.32 -18.16
CA GLY A 306 -2.41 -1.84 -19.52
C GLY A 306 -2.31 -3.38 -19.60
N ILE A 307 -2.48 -4.06 -18.48
CA ILE A 307 -2.62 -5.51 -18.37
C ILE A 307 -4.09 -5.80 -18.00
N ASN A 308 -4.79 -6.55 -18.84
CA ASN A 308 -6.21 -6.86 -18.67
C ASN A 308 -6.40 -7.96 -17.63
N ASN A 309 -7.47 -7.88 -16.85
CA ASN A 309 -7.89 -8.90 -15.88
C ASN A 309 -6.79 -9.33 -14.90
N ILE A 310 -5.78 -8.47 -14.64
CA ILE A 310 -4.70 -8.78 -13.68
C ILE A 310 -5.23 -8.90 -12.24
N ALA A 311 -6.45 -8.46 -12.01
CA ALA A 311 -7.20 -8.62 -10.77
C ALA A 311 -8.53 -9.30 -11.09
N GLY A 312 -8.81 -10.43 -10.46
CA GLY A 312 -10.01 -11.22 -10.70
C GLY A 312 -9.95 -12.04 -11.99
N ASN A 313 -11.09 -12.50 -12.45
CA ASN A 313 -11.31 -13.39 -13.58
C ASN A 313 -10.74 -14.78 -13.37
N VAL A 314 -9.41 -14.99 -13.46
CA VAL A 314 -8.75 -16.25 -13.08
C VAL A 314 -7.49 -15.98 -12.26
N LYS A 315 -7.21 -16.84 -11.31
CA LYS A 315 -5.91 -16.87 -10.62
C LYS A 315 -4.82 -17.30 -11.60
N GLU A 316 -3.65 -16.68 -11.47
CA GLU A 316 -2.53 -16.91 -12.37
C GLU A 316 -1.40 -17.63 -11.66
N TRP A 317 -1.01 -18.81 -12.19
CA TRP A 317 0.12 -19.58 -11.68
C TRP A 317 1.42 -18.79 -11.78
N LEU A 318 2.21 -18.81 -10.71
CA LEU A 318 3.51 -18.18 -10.62
C LEU A 318 4.64 -19.20 -10.49
N HIS A 319 5.86 -18.72 -10.78
CA HIS A 319 7.06 -19.56 -10.75
C HIS A 319 7.46 -19.99 -9.33
N ASN A 320 7.13 -19.17 -8.32
CA ASN A 320 7.69 -19.30 -6.98
C ASN A 320 7.06 -20.42 -6.16
N PRO A 321 7.89 -21.26 -5.51
CA PRO A 321 7.42 -22.18 -4.48
C PRO A 321 6.91 -21.39 -3.27
N PHE A 322 6.03 -22.00 -2.50
CA PHE A 322 5.37 -21.42 -1.34
C PHE A 322 5.61 -22.26 -0.08
N GLY A 323 5.80 -21.57 1.04
CA GLY A 323 6.00 -22.18 2.36
C GLY A 323 7.32 -22.95 2.51
N ASP A 324 7.69 -23.26 3.72
CA ASP A 324 8.99 -23.88 4.05
C ASP A 324 9.18 -25.27 3.40
N LYS A 325 8.10 -26.00 3.23
CA LYS A 325 8.12 -27.35 2.63
C LYS A 325 8.28 -27.32 1.12
N LYS A 326 8.08 -26.17 0.45
CA LYS A 326 8.17 -25.99 -1.02
C LYS A 326 7.36 -27.00 -1.84
N ILE A 327 6.24 -27.47 -1.32
CA ILE A 327 5.38 -28.45 -1.97
C ILE A 327 4.23 -27.83 -2.74
N GLU A 328 4.01 -26.53 -2.57
CA GLU A 328 3.00 -25.73 -3.25
C GLU A 328 3.66 -24.61 -4.06
N TYR A 329 2.90 -24.04 -4.98
CA TYR A 329 3.35 -22.89 -5.78
C TYR A 329 2.38 -21.72 -5.64
N SER A 330 2.94 -20.53 -5.70
CA SER A 330 2.17 -19.29 -5.60
C SER A 330 1.23 -19.14 -6.78
N ILE A 331 0.04 -18.63 -6.51
CA ILE A 331 -0.98 -18.28 -7.49
C ILE A 331 -1.66 -16.99 -7.02
N LEU A 332 -1.79 -15.99 -7.89
CA LEU A 332 -2.26 -14.66 -7.52
C LEU A 332 -3.39 -14.16 -8.43
N GLY A 333 -4.00 -13.05 -8.03
CA GLY A 333 -4.98 -12.30 -8.79
C GLY A 333 -6.43 -12.49 -8.31
N GLY A 334 -6.73 -13.59 -7.65
CA GLY A 334 -8.09 -14.00 -7.34
C GLY A 334 -8.88 -14.44 -8.57
N SER A 335 -9.93 -15.21 -8.41
CA SER A 335 -10.79 -15.69 -9.50
C SER A 335 -12.15 -15.01 -9.51
N TYR A 336 -12.90 -15.17 -10.59
CA TYR A 336 -14.24 -14.60 -10.74
C TYR A 336 -15.23 -15.04 -9.65
N GLN A 337 -15.03 -16.20 -9.05
CA GLN A 337 -15.90 -16.73 -7.99
C GLN A 337 -15.54 -16.20 -6.59
N GLU A 338 -14.34 -15.68 -6.43
CA GLU A 338 -13.82 -15.24 -5.13
C GLU A 338 -14.15 -13.79 -4.84
N PRO A 339 -14.20 -13.36 -3.56
CA PRO A 339 -14.29 -11.96 -3.17
C PRO A 339 -13.09 -11.14 -3.63
N SER A 340 -13.29 -9.86 -3.86
CA SER A 340 -12.27 -8.96 -4.42
C SER A 340 -11.02 -8.78 -3.56
N TYR A 341 -11.10 -9.00 -2.24
CA TYR A 341 -9.92 -8.92 -1.37
C TYR A 341 -8.90 -10.04 -1.64
N TYR A 342 -9.31 -11.15 -2.29
CA TYR A 342 -8.40 -12.23 -2.70
C TYR A 342 -7.37 -11.82 -3.75
N VAL A 343 -7.52 -10.66 -4.39
CA VAL A 343 -6.55 -10.14 -5.36
C VAL A 343 -5.11 -10.11 -4.84
N LYS A 344 -4.93 -9.94 -3.55
CA LYS A 344 -3.62 -9.90 -2.89
C LYS A 344 -3.42 -10.99 -1.85
N ASN A 345 -4.40 -11.85 -1.67
CA ASN A 345 -4.21 -12.95 -0.74
C ASN A 345 -3.09 -13.85 -1.25
N TYR A 346 -2.24 -14.28 -0.33
CA TYR A 346 -1.36 -15.41 -0.56
C TYR A 346 -2.23 -16.60 -0.89
N ALA A 347 -2.28 -16.91 -2.16
CA ALA A 347 -2.81 -18.19 -2.56
C ALA A 347 -1.63 -19.05 -2.98
N SER A 348 -1.61 -20.24 -2.47
CA SER A 348 -0.75 -21.30 -2.94
C SER A 348 -1.60 -22.53 -3.15
N LEU A 349 -1.21 -23.36 -4.08
CA LEU A 349 -1.88 -24.59 -4.37
C LEU A 349 -0.85 -25.69 -4.68
N PRO A 350 -1.19 -26.95 -4.40
CA PRO A 350 -0.39 -28.07 -4.87
C PRO A 350 -0.17 -27.99 -6.39
N PRO A 351 1.02 -28.34 -6.90
CA PRO A 351 1.34 -28.20 -8.32
C PRO A 351 0.47 -29.04 -9.26
N LEU A 352 -0.27 -29.99 -8.73
CA LEU A 352 -1.26 -30.80 -9.45
C LEU A 352 -2.69 -30.23 -9.38
N ASP A 353 -2.92 -29.14 -8.66
CA ASP A 353 -4.26 -28.54 -8.59
C ASP A 353 -4.71 -28.05 -9.97
N ARG A 354 -5.92 -28.45 -10.36
CA ARG A 354 -6.52 -28.15 -11.67
C ARG A 354 -7.92 -27.58 -11.51
N SER A 355 -8.08 -26.70 -10.53
CA SER A 355 -9.34 -26.01 -10.26
C SER A 355 -9.72 -25.07 -11.39
N ILE A 356 -11.02 -24.89 -11.59
CA ILE A 356 -11.59 -24.08 -12.68
C ILE A 356 -11.37 -22.57 -12.54
N GLY A 357 -10.82 -22.12 -11.43
CA GLY A 357 -10.40 -20.72 -11.22
C GLY A 357 -8.95 -20.46 -11.56
N ASN A 358 -8.15 -21.48 -11.90
CA ASN A 358 -6.70 -21.38 -12.09
C ASN A 358 -6.36 -21.26 -13.57
N GLY A 359 -5.77 -20.16 -13.96
CA GLY A 359 -5.31 -19.86 -15.31
C GLY A 359 -3.82 -19.50 -15.36
N ILE A 360 -3.38 -18.88 -16.44
CA ILE A 360 -1.99 -18.50 -16.67
C ILE A 360 -1.85 -17.20 -17.45
N ARG A 361 -0.74 -16.52 -17.17
CA ARG A 361 -0.19 -15.42 -17.95
C ARG A 361 1.29 -15.67 -18.21
N LEU A 362 1.84 -15.14 -19.32
CA LEU A 362 3.20 -15.44 -19.73
C LEU A 362 4.12 -14.22 -19.66
N VAL A 363 5.40 -14.47 -19.40
CA VAL A 363 6.47 -13.46 -19.41
C VAL A 363 7.60 -13.84 -20.35
N LYS A 364 8.31 -12.82 -20.85
CA LYS A 364 9.62 -12.95 -21.50
C LYS A 364 10.64 -12.19 -20.68
N ASN A 365 11.66 -12.88 -20.20
CA ASN A 365 12.81 -12.26 -19.57
C ASN A 365 13.80 -11.82 -20.67
N PHE A 366 14.29 -10.57 -20.61
CA PHE A 366 15.23 -10.03 -21.62
C PHE A 366 16.68 -10.24 -21.24
N ILE A 367 16.95 -10.50 -19.98
CA ILE A 367 18.25 -10.83 -19.44
C ILE A 367 18.11 -12.20 -18.80
N GLU A 368 18.79 -13.19 -19.36
CA GLU A 368 18.90 -14.50 -18.73
C GLU A 368 20.00 -14.43 -17.68
N ASN A 369 19.61 -14.36 -16.44
CA ASN A 369 20.51 -14.55 -15.31
C ASN A 369 20.25 -15.94 -14.74
N GLN A 370 21.23 -16.83 -14.84
CA GLN A 370 21.15 -18.19 -14.28
C GLN A 370 20.94 -18.17 -12.75
N ASN A 371 21.32 -17.07 -12.10
CA ASN A 371 21.15 -16.83 -10.67
C ASN A 371 19.95 -15.91 -10.37
N ASN A 372 18.85 -16.04 -11.09
CA ASN A 372 17.68 -15.21 -10.81
C ASN A 372 17.05 -15.62 -9.45
N ILE A 373 17.57 -15.00 -8.38
CA ILE A 373 17.13 -15.17 -6.99
C ILE A 373 15.60 -15.06 -6.90
N ASN A 374 15.00 -14.21 -7.70
CA ASN A 374 13.55 -14.00 -7.68
C ASN A 374 12.74 -15.24 -8.14
N LYS A 375 13.31 -16.11 -8.97
CA LYS A 375 12.66 -17.37 -9.40
C LYS A 375 12.74 -18.45 -8.32
N SER A 376 13.86 -18.54 -7.62
CA SER A 376 14.07 -19.50 -6.54
C SER A 376 13.54 -19.02 -5.19
N PHE A 377 13.09 -17.77 -5.12
CA PHE A 377 12.55 -17.18 -3.89
C PHE A 377 11.33 -17.99 -3.42
N VAL A 378 11.40 -18.46 -2.18
CA VAL A 378 10.28 -19.13 -1.52
C VAL A 378 9.38 -18.08 -0.90
N VAL A 379 8.14 -18.02 -1.31
CA VAL A 379 7.15 -17.12 -0.68
C VAL A 379 6.82 -17.69 0.70
N PRO A 380 7.07 -16.93 1.79
CA PRO A 380 6.80 -17.45 3.13
C PRO A 380 5.30 -17.68 3.36
N ASP A 381 4.96 -18.70 4.10
CA ASP A 381 3.61 -18.92 4.60
C ASP A 381 3.43 -18.12 5.91
N PHE A 382 2.54 -17.13 5.88
CA PHE A 382 2.21 -16.30 7.05
C PHE A 382 0.78 -16.55 7.56
N TYR A 383 0.11 -17.57 7.04
CA TYR A 383 -1.26 -17.83 7.48
C TYR A 383 -1.29 -18.15 8.98
N ARG A 384 -2.21 -17.48 9.66
CA ARG A 384 -2.47 -17.63 11.08
C ARG A 384 -3.97 -17.60 11.32
N ASP A 385 -4.53 -18.68 11.81
CA ASP A 385 -5.90 -18.66 12.29
C ASP A 385 -5.96 -18.07 13.70
N ILE A 386 -6.04 -16.73 13.74
CA ILE A 386 -6.02 -15.97 15.00
C ILE A 386 -7.25 -16.29 15.87
N THR A 387 -8.37 -16.67 15.26
CA THR A 387 -9.60 -16.95 16.00
C THR A 387 -9.53 -18.26 16.76
N SER A 388 -8.81 -19.22 16.23
CA SER A 388 -8.62 -20.54 16.90
C SER A 388 -7.50 -20.54 17.95
N GLU A 389 -6.68 -19.47 18.01
CA GLU A 389 -5.61 -19.39 18.99
C GLU A 389 -6.14 -19.22 20.42
N PRO A 390 -5.66 -20.07 21.36
CA PRO A 390 -6.12 -20.00 22.74
C PRO A 390 -5.68 -18.68 23.40
N ASP A 391 -6.56 -18.16 24.27
CA ASP A 391 -6.20 -17.02 25.12
C ASP A 391 -5.25 -17.46 26.26
N VAL A 392 -4.59 -16.51 26.87
CA VAL A 392 -3.81 -16.72 28.09
C VAL A 392 -4.68 -16.42 29.32
N SER A 393 -4.34 -17.04 30.47
CA SER A 393 -5.01 -16.68 31.72
C SER A 393 -4.75 -15.21 32.10
N ASP A 394 -5.61 -14.63 32.92
CA ASP A 394 -5.44 -13.25 33.37
C ASP A 394 -4.14 -13.04 34.15
N ASP A 395 -3.70 -14.02 34.93
CA ASP A 395 -2.39 -13.97 35.63
C ASP A 395 -1.23 -13.85 34.62
N VAL A 396 -1.23 -14.66 33.56
CA VAL A 396 -0.23 -14.58 32.49
C VAL A 396 -0.32 -13.25 31.75
N PHE A 397 -1.53 -12.78 31.51
CA PHE A 397 -1.73 -11.48 30.86
C PHE A 397 -1.20 -10.32 31.71
N GLU A 398 -1.41 -10.31 33.02
CA GLU A 398 -0.84 -9.27 33.90
C GLU A 398 0.71 -9.29 33.87
N VAL A 399 1.35 -10.46 33.71
CA VAL A 399 2.79 -10.53 33.46
C VAL A 399 3.16 -9.88 32.11
N PHE A 400 2.39 -10.14 31.05
CA PHE A 400 2.62 -9.49 29.75
C PHE A 400 2.45 -7.97 29.84
N LYS A 401 1.41 -7.51 30.49
CA LYS A 401 1.09 -6.09 30.67
C LYS A 401 2.13 -5.36 31.52
N SER A 402 2.71 -6.04 32.52
CA SER A 402 3.72 -5.45 33.43
C SER A 402 4.99 -4.97 32.72
N GLN A 403 5.29 -5.48 31.51
CA GLN A 403 6.42 -5.01 30.70
C GLN A 403 6.30 -3.53 30.31
N PHE A 404 5.07 -3.03 30.25
CA PHE A 404 4.78 -1.62 29.97
C PHE A 404 4.78 -0.74 31.24
N ASP A 405 4.99 -1.33 32.41
CA ASP A 405 5.05 -0.58 33.65
C ASP A 405 6.44 0.05 33.86
N TYR A 406 6.42 1.13 34.60
CA TYR A 406 7.62 1.86 34.94
C TYR A 406 7.46 2.57 36.29
N LYS A 407 8.59 2.85 36.91
CA LYS A 407 8.60 3.69 38.11
C LYS A 407 8.25 5.12 37.72
N LYS A 408 7.19 5.69 38.29
CA LYS A 408 6.86 7.10 38.09
C LYS A 408 8.02 7.99 38.57
N THR A 409 8.55 8.76 37.63
CA THR A 409 9.59 9.77 37.89
C THR A 409 9.05 11.12 37.49
N GLU A 410 9.74 12.19 37.89
CA GLU A 410 9.43 13.55 37.42
C GLU A 410 9.39 13.59 35.89
N LEU A 411 8.45 14.38 35.34
CA LEU A 411 8.29 14.51 33.90
C LEU A 411 9.35 15.39 33.27
N ASN A 412 9.91 16.34 34.04
CA ASN A 412 10.87 17.35 33.59
C ASN A 412 10.44 18.02 32.26
N VAL A 413 9.19 18.48 32.26
CA VAL A 413 8.55 19.02 31.07
C VAL A 413 9.17 20.36 30.66
N SER A 414 9.47 20.51 29.38
CA SER A 414 9.70 21.81 28.75
C SER A 414 8.72 21.98 27.58
N THR A 415 8.16 23.17 27.46
CA THR A 415 7.22 23.51 26.36
C THR A 415 7.67 24.77 25.66
N GLN A 416 7.34 24.86 24.38
CA GLN A 416 7.57 26.07 23.58
C GLN A 416 6.39 26.27 22.64
N ILE A 417 5.87 27.50 22.60
CA ILE A 417 4.85 27.93 21.65
C ILE A 417 5.57 28.47 20.40
N ALA A 418 5.13 28.04 19.22
CA ALA A 418 5.67 28.54 17.96
C ALA A 418 5.10 29.94 17.65
N ASP A 419 5.96 30.90 17.41
CA ASP A 419 5.58 32.28 17.17
C ASP A 419 4.85 32.49 15.83
N ASP A 420 5.19 31.70 14.79
CA ASP A 420 4.74 31.88 13.40
C ASP A 420 3.86 30.71 12.91
N PHE A 421 3.00 30.15 13.76
CA PHE A 421 2.04 29.14 13.31
C PHE A 421 0.83 29.81 12.63
N LYS A 422 -0.16 29.04 12.22
CA LYS A 422 -1.34 29.55 11.51
C LYS A 422 -2.16 30.50 12.38
N SER A 423 -2.58 31.65 11.82
CA SER A 423 -3.45 32.60 12.52
C SER A 423 -4.69 31.93 13.09
N GLY A 424 -5.00 32.19 14.36
CA GLY A 424 -6.12 31.60 15.08
C GLY A 424 -5.83 30.27 15.77
N TYR A 425 -4.62 29.70 15.61
CA TYR A 425 -4.22 28.43 16.21
C TYR A 425 -2.89 28.53 16.93
N THR A 426 -2.76 27.81 18.02
CA THR A 426 -1.49 27.62 18.73
C THR A 426 -0.90 26.27 18.41
N LEU A 427 0.39 26.27 18.08
CA LEU A 427 1.25 25.09 18.06
C LEU A 427 2.16 25.14 19.27
N GLU A 428 1.98 24.21 20.19
CA GLU A 428 2.87 24.00 21.32
C GLU A 428 3.72 22.75 21.07
N THR A 429 5.02 22.84 21.23
CA THR A 429 5.91 21.70 21.31
C THR A 429 6.15 21.35 22.77
N PHE A 430 6.25 20.07 23.10
CA PHE A 430 6.61 19.61 24.43
C PHE A 430 7.77 18.61 24.36
N ASN A 431 8.59 18.61 25.41
CA ASN A 431 9.61 17.59 25.67
C ASN A 431 9.49 17.14 27.11
N LEU A 432 9.64 15.85 27.34
CA LEU A 432 9.66 15.27 28.68
C LEU A 432 10.59 14.04 28.74
N ASP A 433 10.96 13.64 29.93
CA ASP A 433 11.81 12.48 30.12
C ASP A 433 11.09 11.17 29.78
N THR A 434 11.78 10.30 29.04
CA THR A 434 11.31 8.93 28.86
C THR A 434 11.48 8.13 30.15
N THR A 435 10.93 6.93 30.20
CA THR A 435 10.99 6.05 31.38
C THR A 435 12.08 5.00 31.26
N TYR A 436 12.70 4.86 30.09
CA TYR A 436 13.64 3.79 29.73
C TYR A 436 15.06 4.28 29.45
N ASP A 437 15.26 5.55 29.17
CA ASP A 437 16.59 6.14 28.98
C ASP A 437 16.58 7.61 29.42
N SER A 438 17.45 7.96 30.37
CA SER A 438 17.57 9.33 30.89
C SER A 438 18.10 10.35 29.88
N LYS A 439 18.75 9.91 28.80
CA LYS A 439 19.27 10.75 27.74
C LYS A 439 18.27 10.98 26.61
N GLU A 440 17.28 10.08 26.49
CA GLU A 440 16.23 10.24 25.49
C GLU A 440 15.08 11.10 26.00
N LYS A 441 14.48 11.87 25.08
CA LYS A 441 13.29 12.68 25.35
C LYS A 441 12.12 12.18 24.52
N LEU A 442 10.96 12.09 25.16
CA LEU A 442 9.68 12.02 24.48
C LEU A 442 9.24 13.44 24.15
N PHE A 443 9.04 13.72 22.91
CA PHE A 443 8.58 15.03 22.45
C PHE A 443 7.40 14.91 21.50
N GLY A 444 6.73 16.03 21.21
CA GLY A 444 5.62 16.03 20.28
C GLY A 444 4.98 17.40 20.15
N TYR A 445 3.77 17.38 19.61
CA TYR A 445 3.01 18.58 19.25
C TYR A 445 1.64 18.58 19.91
N ILE A 446 1.23 19.78 20.31
CA ILE A 446 -0.14 20.07 20.75
C ILE A 446 -0.67 21.19 19.87
N ILE A 447 -1.85 21.01 19.26
CA ILE A 447 -2.48 22.02 18.41
C ILE A 447 -3.88 22.28 18.91
N TYR A 448 -4.19 23.55 19.18
CA TYR A 448 -5.49 23.99 19.65
C TYR A 448 -5.89 25.37 19.11
N SER A 449 -7.17 25.73 19.20
CA SER A 449 -7.70 26.99 18.70
C SER A 449 -7.58 28.12 19.75
N ASN A 450 -7.13 29.30 19.36
CA ASN A 450 -7.03 30.47 20.23
C ASN A 450 -8.40 31.11 20.53
N SER A 451 -9.43 30.78 19.75
CA SER A 451 -10.78 31.32 19.92
C SER A 451 -11.57 30.63 21.03
N TYR A 452 -11.15 29.43 21.42
CA TYR A 452 -11.81 28.67 22.49
C TYR A 452 -11.31 29.12 23.86
N LYS A 453 -12.24 29.48 24.76
CA LYS A 453 -11.90 30.14 26.04
C LYS A 453 -12.04 29.23 27.27
N ASP A 454 -12.51 28.02 27.10
CA ASP A 454 -12.60 27.02 28.16
C ASP A 454 -11.41 26.03 28.06
N ARG A 455 -11.37 25.04 28.95
CA ARG A 455 -10.40 23.95 28.91
C ARG A 455 -10.64 23.04 27.71
N TYR A 456 -9.58 22.65 27.04
CA TYR A 456 -9.63 21.79 25.85
C TYR A 456 -9.88 20.32 26.20
N SER A 457 -10.63 19.62 25.37
CA SER A 457 -10.75 18.16 25.43
C SER A 457 -9.61 17.51 24.61
N PRO A 458 -8.70 16.74 25.23
CA PRO A 458 -7.54 16.23 24.52
C PRO A 458 -7.89 15.01 23.64
N VAL A 459 -7.30 14.97 22.43
CA VAL A 459 -7.34 13.83 21.52
C VAL A 459 -5.90 13.35 21.30
N ILE A 460 -5.55 12.19 21.83
CA ILE A 460 -4.25 11.58 21.54
C ILE A 460 -4.27 10.92 20.17
N VAL A 461 -3.39 11.38 19.29
CA VAL A 461 -3.26 10.87 17.91
C VAL A 461 -2.04 9.98 17.81
N VAL A 462 -2.26 8.69 17.58
CA VAL A 462 -1.17 7.71 17.37
C VAL A 462 -0.84 7.63 15.89
N PRO A 463 0.46 7.69 15.51
CA PRO A 463 0.87 7.79 14.11
C PRO A 463 0.48 6.57 13.28
N SER A 464 0.13 6.80 12.03
CA SER A 464 0.10 5.75 11.01
C SER A 464 1.52 5.28 10.64
N ALA A 465 1.64 4.30 9.76
CA ALA A 465 2.94 3.84 9.24
C ALA A 465 3.80 4.99 8.64
N GLY A 466 3.18 6.12 8.30
CA GLY A 466 3.89 7.34 7.92
C GLY A 466 4.92 7.81 8.97
N GLY A 467 4.66 7.56 10.26
CA GLY A 467 5.63 7.87 11.33
C GLY A 467 6.92 7.05 11.24
N LEU A 468 6.85 5.82 10.75
CA LEU A 468 8.01 4.96 10.52
C LEU A 468 8.70 5.19 9.17
N ILE A 469 7.99 5.76 8.20
CA ILE A 469 8.52 6.02 6.84
C ILE A 469 9.19 7.39 6.75
N ASN A 470 8.55 8.42 7.28
CA ASN A 470 9.06 9.80 7.21
C ASN A 470 10.17 10.01 8.24
N LYS A 471 11.27 10.62 7.79
CA LYS A 471 12.42 10.92 8.65
C LYS A 471 12.38 12.33 9.27
N THR A 472 11.39 13.14 8.91
CA THR A 472 11.28 14.53 9.38
C THR A 472 9.88 14.80 9.90
N VAL A 473 9.77 15.78 10.77
CA VAL A 473 8.52 16.27 11.37
C VAL A 473 8.06 17.63 10.82
N ASN A 474 8.82 18.23 9.88
CA ASN A 474 8.62 19.62 9.47
C ASN A 474 7.20 19.94 8.96
N GLU A 475 6.56 19.02 8.26
CA GLU A 475 5.20 19.21 7.72
C GLU A 475 4.11 18.61 8.63
N LEU A 476 4.50 17.99 9.72
CA LEU A 476 3.57 17.25 10.58
C LEU A 476 2.54 18.18 11.25
N PRO A 477 2.92 19.34 11.82
CA PRO A 477 1.94 20.25 12.42
C PRO A 477 0.88 20.76 11.44
N ASP A 478 1.28 21.15 10.22
CA ASP A 478 0.34 21.59 9.18
C ASP A 478 -0.64 20.48 8.76
N ARG A 479 -0.13 19.25 8.67
CA ARG A 479 -0.98 18.08 8.37
C ARG A 479 -1.97 17.78 9.49
N LEU A 480 -1.53 17.82 10.74
CA LEU A 480 -2.40 17.60 11.90
C LEU A 480 -3.49 18.68 11.96
N LEU A 481 -3.14 19.95 11.80
CA LEU A 481 -4.12 21.03 11.74
C LEU A 481 -5.13 20.80 10.60
N SER A 482 -4.66 20.51 9.39
CA SER A 482 -5.54 20.26 8.25
C SER A 482 -6.45 19.03 8.46
N GLN A 483 -5.93 17.98 9.07
CA GLN A 483 -6.66 16.74 9.31
C GLN A 483 -7.75 16.91 10.38
N PHE A 484 -7.45 17.63 11.47
CA PHE A 484 -8.28 17.69 12.66
C PHE A 484 -8.91 19.07 12.91
N LYS A 485 -8.84 19.98 11.95
CA LYS A 485 -9.41 21.34 12.07
C LYS A 485 -10.85 21.33 12.58
N TYR A 486 -11.66 20.38 12.13
CA TYR A 486 -13.07 20.21 12.52
C TYR A 486 -13.28 19.90 14.01
N LEU A 487 -12.27 19.36 14.70
CA LEU A 487 -12.28 19.17 16.16
C LEU A 487 -11.66 20.38 16.87
N ILE A 488 -10.54 20.88 16.34
CA ILE A 488 -9.80 21.99 16.95
C ILE A 488 -10.67 23.22 17.06
N ASP A 489 -11.49 23.53 16.06
CA ASP A 489 -12.42 24.67 16.06
C ASP A 489 -13.54 24.50 17.10
N GLU A 490 -13.80 23.28 17.58
CA GLU A 490 -14.84 22.94 18.58
C GLU A 490 -14.27 22.75 20.00
N GLY A 491 -13.02 23.15 20.23
CA GLY A 491 -12.41 23.12 21.57
C GLY A 491 -11.68 21.82 21.93
N TYR A 492 -11.33 21.03 20.93
CA TYR A 492 -10.42 19.89 21.14
C TYR A 492 -8.97 20.30 20.93
N ALA A 493 -8.06 19.72 21.73
CA ALA A 493 -6.62 19.83 21.53
C ALA A 493 -6.07 18.54 20.95
N ILE A 494 -5.38 18.64 19.82
CA ILE A 494 -4.75 17.50 19.18
C ILE A 494 -3.37 17.30 19.78
N PHE A 495 -3.16 16.20 20.47
CA PHE A 495 -1.92 15.80 21.11
C PHE A 495 -1.26 14.69 20.33
N HIS A 496 -0.09 14.94 19.75
CA HIS A 496 0.62 13.98 18.91
C HIS A 496 2.05 13.74 19.40
N PRO A 497 2.28 12.70 20.20
CA PRO A 497 3.63 12.32 20.64
C PRO A 497 4.43 11.71 19.47
N ILE A 498 5.73 11.96 19.48
CA ILE A 498 6.68 11.31 18.57
C ILE A 498 7.27 10.09 19.30
N TYR A 499 6.73 8.93 19.01
CA TYR A 499 7.09 7.68 19.64
C TYR A 499 8.51 7.24 19.30
N PHE A 500 9.11 6.39 20.14
CA PHE A 500 10.39 5.75 19.85
C PHE A 500 10.43 5.18 18.42
N ASN A 501 11.57 5.27 17.75
CA ASN A 501 11.77 4.77 16.38
C ASN A 501 10.87 5.39 15.30
N THR A 502 10.21 6.56 15.57
CA THR A 502 9.38 7.27 14.59
C THR A 502 9.95 8.62 14.19
N TYR A 503 9.66 9.05 12.97
CA TYR A 503 10.07 10.36 12.42
C TYR A 503 11.56 10.66 12.59
N SER A 504 11.90 11.70 13.37
CA SER A 504 13.27 12.15 13.64
C SER A 504 13.90 11.50 14.86
N ARG A 505 13.16 10.69 15.65
CA ARG A 505 13.78 9.91 16.74
C ARG A 505 14.65 8.79 16.17
N GLU A 506 15.66 8.38 16.93
CA GLU A 506 16.61 7.33 16.54
C GLU A 506 15.89 6.10 15.99
N ARG A 507 16.42 5.54 14.90
CA ARG A 507 15.85 4.39 14.23
C ARG A 507 16.70 3.16 14.43
N VAL A 508 16.19 2.26 15.26
CA VAL A 508 16.81 0.96 15.54
C VAL A 508 16.32 -0.10 14.55
N ILE A 509 15.03 -0.06 14.19
CA ILE A 509 14.43 -1.03 13.26
C ILE A 509 13.64 -0.35 12.15
N ASN A 510 13.62 -0.99 10.97
CA ASN A 510 12.99 -0.47 9.76
C ASN A 510 11.70 -1.20 9.36
N THR A 511 11.07 -1.92 10.29
CA THR A 511 9.82 -2.63 10.02
C THR A 511 8.73 -2.23 11.01
N TRP A 512 7.49 -2.17 10.52
CA TRP A 512 6.29 -2.08 11.37
C TRP A 512 5.51 -3.38 11.42
N LEU A 513 6.00 -4.41 10.69
CA LEU A 513 5.38 -5.72 10.69
C LEU A 513 5.80 -6.47 11.95
N PRO A 514 4.87 -7.16 12.60
CA PRO A 514 5.21 -8.04 13.70
C PRO A 514 6.27 -9.05 13.30
N ASN A 515 7.18 -9.31 14.20
CA ASN A 515 8.14 -10.39 14.13
C ASN A 515 8.56 -10.77 15.54
N GLU A 516 9.21 -11.92 15.68
CA GLU A 516 9.58 -12.49 16.98
C GLU A 516 10.95 -12.05 17.49
N SER A 517 11.52 -10.94 16.93
CA SER A 517 12.80 -10.41 17.38
C SER A 517 12.67 -9.64 18.70
N GLU A 518 13.78 -9.56 19.45
CA GLU A 518 13.84 -8.76 20.68
C GLU A 518 13.73 -7.27 20.37
N GLU A 519 14.32 -6.81 19.27
CA GLU A 519 14.28 -5.42 18.85
C GLU A 519 12.83 -4.98 18.57
N TYR A 520 12.01 -5.85 17.96
CA TYR A 520 10.60 -5.55 17.74
C TYR A 520 9.84 -5.49 19.06
N LYS A 521 10.07 -6.45 19.96
CA LYS A 521 9.48 -6.45 21.30
C LYS A 521 9.86 -5.19 22.07
N GLU A 522 11.13 -4.83 22.09
CA GLU A 522 11.63 -3.62 22.77
C GLU A 522 10.97 -2.36 22.22
N MET A 523 10.85 -2.24 20.90
CA MET A 523 10.16 -1.12 20.27
C MET A 523 8.71 -1.01 20.76
N ILE A 524 7.96 -2.10 20.78
CA ILE A 524 6.56 -2.11 21.20
C ILE A 524 6.42 -1.75 22.68
N VAL A 525 7.30 -2.27 23.53
CA VAL A 525 7.31 -1.94 24.97
C VAL A 525 7.60 -0.44 25.17
N LYS A 526 8.61 0.10 24.51
CA LYS A 526 8.92 1.55 24.56
C LYS A 526 7.76 2.41 24.03
N TRP A 527 7.06 1.96 23.00
CA TRP A 527 5.86 2.65 22.49
C TRP A 527 4.74 2.69 23.54
N GLY A 528 4.49 1.57 24.22
CA GLY A 528 3.49 1.55 25.29
C GLY A 528 3.88 2.43 26.48
N GLN A 529 5.17 2.48 26.82
CA GLN A 529 5.70 3.38 27.85
C GLN A 529 5.61 4.85 27.45
N ASP A 530 5.98 5.21 26.21
CA ASP A 530 5.80 6.55 25.66
C ASP A 530 4.32 6.97 25.68
N TYR A 531 3.42 6.04 25.34
CA TYR A 531 1.97 6.27 25.39
C TYR A 531 1.51 6.57 26.83
N LYS A 532 1.80 5.71 27.78
CA LYS A 532 1.46 5.91 29.21
C LYS A 532 2.07 7.21 29.76
N ARG A 533 3.32 7.50 29.42
CA ARG A 533 4.03 8.72 29.82
C ARG A 533 3.40 9.99 29.22
N SER A 534 2.89 9.91 28.00
CA SER A 534 2.10 10.98 27.38
C SER A 534 0.81 11.24 28.15
N LEU A 535 0.14 10.19 28.62
CA LEU A 535 -1.06 10.35 29.43
C LEU A 535 -0.74 10.92 30.81
N ASP A 536 0.38 10.55 31.43
CA ASP A 536 0.84 11.15 32.68
C ASP A 536 1.04 12.67 32.53
N TYR A 537 1.61 13.12 31.39
CA TYR A 537 1.76 14.54 31.12
C TYR A 537 0.41 15.23 30.91
N LEU A 538 -0.46 14.69 30.10
CA LEU A 538 -1.80 15.27 29.86
C LEU A 538 -2.59 15.40 31.16
N GLU A 539 -2.44 14.49 32.11
CA GLU A 539 -3.12 14.52 33.40
C GLU A 539 -2.66 15.69 34.27
N THR A 540 -1.43 16.19 34.11
CA THR A 540 -0.90 17.35 34.84
C THR A 540 -1.40 18.69 34.30
N ARG A 541 -1.96 18.72 33.09
CA ARG A 541 -2.39 19.93 32.38
C ARG A 541 -3.72 20.46 32.93
N LYS A 542 -3.69 21.64 33.53
CA LYS A 542 -4.90 22.29 34.08
C LYS A 542 -5.83 22.88 33.01
N ASP A 543 -5.29 23.17 31.84
CA ASP A 543 -6.01 23.69 30.67
C ASP A 543 -6.71 22.60 29.86
N PHE A 544 -6.57 21.34 30.27
CA PHE A 544 -7.26 20.22 29.62
C PHE A 544 -8.36 19.62 30.50
N LYS A 545 -9.48 19.22 29.85
CA LYS A 545 -10.49 18.35 30.42
C LYS A 545 -10.04 16.89 30.27
N PHE A 546 -9.04 16.47 31.06
CA PHE A 546 -8.42 15.15 30.94
C PHE A 546 -9.43 13.98 30.99
N LYS A 547 -10.52 14.16 31.72
CA LYS A 547 -11.62 13.16 31.77
C LYS A 547 -12.29 12.92 30.43
N ASN A 548 -12.11 13.80 29.44
CA ASN A 548 -12.61 13.69 28.07
C ASN A 548 -11.55 13.22 27.09
N LEU A 549 -10.45 12.65 27.58
CA LEU A 549 -9.37 12.14 26.72
C LEU A 549 -9.92 11.08 25.76
N SER A 550 -9.73 11.31 24.47
CA SER A 550 -10.06 10.36 23.42
C SER A 550 -8.85 9.94 22.61
N TYR A 551 -8.93 8.78 21.98
CA TYR A 551 -7.90 8.17 21.15
C TYR A 551 -8.29 8.24 19.68
N TYR A 552 -7.36 8.64 18.83
CA TYR A 552 -7.50 8.53 17.38
C TYR A 552 -6.34 7.71 16.79
N GLY A 553 -6.68 6.68 16.01
CA GLY A 553 -5.72 5.86 15.28
C GLY A 553 -6.14 5.63 13.84
N TYR A 554 -5.21 5.77 12.90
CA TYR A 554 -5.37 5.41 11.50
C TYR A 554 -4.35 4.34 11.11
N SER A 555 -4.78 3.24 10.48
CA SER A 555 -3.88 2.17 10.02
C SER A 555 -3.03 1.61 11.17
N LEU A 556 -1.72 1.86 11.18
CA LEU A 556 -0.84 1.42 12.26
C LEU A 556 -1.27 1.94 13.63
N GLY A 557 -1.70 3.20 13.72
CA GLY A 557 -2.25 3.76 14.96
C GLY A 557 -3.55 3.09 15.40
N SER A 558 -4.38 2.65 14.45
CA SER A 558 -5.58 1.86 14.74
C SER A 558 -5.20 0.46 15.30
N ARG A 559 -4.18 -0.14 14.74
CA ARG A 559 -3.67 -1.44 15.17
C ARG A 559 -3.11 -1.39 16.60
N TYR A 560 -2.30 -0.37 16.95
CA TYR A 560 -1.75 -0.24 18.29
C TYR A 560 -2.78 0.10 19.37
N ALA A 561 -3.98 0.53 18.99
CA ALA A 561 -5.11 0.62 19.93
C ALA A 561 -5.38 -0.72 20.64
N ASN A 562 -5.12 -1.86 19.99
CA ASN A 562 -5.28 -3.19 20.57
C ASN A 562 -4.45 -3.37 21.85
N ILE A 563 -3.24 -2.84 21.89
CA ILE A 563 -2.32 -2.89 23.05
C ILE A 563 -2.57 -1.69 23.96
N PHE A 564 -2.56 -0.48 23.43
CA PHE A 564 -2.56 0.75 24.21
C PHE A 564 -3.80 0.91 25.10
N LEU A 565 -4.97 0.57 24.56
CA LEU A 565 -6.23 0.64 25.30
C LEU A 565 -6.39 -0.50 26.34
N ALA A 566 -5.60 -1.57 26.22
CA ALA A 566 -5.59 -2.65 27.17
C ALA A 566 -4.61 -2.41 28.33
N ILE A 567 -3.50 -1.70 28.08
CA ILE A 567 -2.48 -1.42 29.12
C ILE A 567 -2.80 -0.17 29.96
N ASP A 568 -3.72 0.70 29.47
CA ASP A 568 -4.11 1.93 30.18
C ASP A 568 -5.59 2.28 29.90
N ASN A 569 -6.36 2.49 30.96
CA ASN A 569 -7.81 2.70 30.90
C ASN A 569 -8.23 4.19 31.00
N ARG A 570 -7.31 5.14 30.96
CA ARG A 570 -7.60 6.57 31.09
C ARG A 570 -8.34 7.16 29.89
N VAL A 571 -8.25 6.53 28.71
CA VAL A 571 -8.97 6.94 27.51
C VAL A 571 -10.46 6.62 27.62
N LYS A 572 -11.33 7.58 27.35
CA LYS A 572 -12.79 7.45 27.47
C LYS A 572 -13.45 6.89 26.22
N SER A 573 -12.92 7.18 25.05
CA SER A 573 -13.39 6.63 23.78
C SER A 573 -12.28 6.57 22.75
N ALA A 574 -12.38 5.63 21.84
CA ALA A 574 -11.46 5.50 20.73
C ALA A 574 -12.18 5.55 19.39
N PHE A 575 -11.60 6.27 18.44
CA PHE A 575 -12.01 6.30 17.06
C PHE A 575 -10.87 5.78 16.20
N ILE A 576 -11.06 4.62 15.61
CA ILE A 576 -10.03 3.93 14.85
C ILE A 576 -10.46 3.69 13.40
N VAL A 577 -9.53 3.83 12.48
CA VAL A 577 -9.80 3.76 11.05
C VAL A 577 -8.84 2.79 10.39
N VAL A 578 -9.38 1.85 9.61
CA VAL A 578 -8.65 0.81 8.85
C VAL A 578 -7.59 0.10 9.71
N GLY A 579 -8.06 -0.52 10.78
CA GLY A 579 -7.27 -1.33 11.71
C GLY A 579 -7.64 -2.81 11.66
N GLY A 580 -7.08 -3.56 12.59
CA GLY A 580 -7.32 -4.99 12.74
C GLY A 580 -6.17 -5.66 13.47
N LEU A 581 -6.09 -6.96 13.38
CA LEU A 581 -4.95 -7.75 13.85
C LEU A 581 -3.89 -7.91 12.74
N ARG A 582 -2.90 -8.76 12.96
CA ARG A 582 -1.91 -9.11 11.95
C ARG A 582 -1.73 -10.63 11.86
N MET A 583 -1.53 -11.09 10.64
CA MET A 583 -1.20 -12.50 10.39
C MET A 583 0.21 -12.86 10.87
N GLN A 584 1.14 -11.91 10.81
CA GLN A 584 2.50 -12.10 11.30
C GLN A 584 2.51 -12.25 12.82
N ARG A 585 3.30 -13.20 13.31
CA ARG A 585 3.50 -13.41 14.74
C ARG A 585 4.50 -12.41 15.32
N SER A 586 4.28 -12.04 16.54
CA SER A 586 5.27 -11.42 17.41
C SER A 586 5.53 -12.32 18.60
N LYS A 587 6.49 -11.93 19.46
CA LYS A 587 6.61 -12.60 20.74
C LYS A 587 5.28 -12.54 21.50
N LYS A 588 4.96 -13.62 22.21
CA LYS A 588 3.65 -13.78 22.89
C LYS A 588 3.33 -12.60 23.81
N GLU A 589 4.33 -12.10 24.52
CA GLU A 589 4.20 -11.04 25.49
C GLU A 589 3.77 -9.68 24.91
N ILE A 590 3.86 -9.51 23.60
CA ILE A 590 3.47 -8.29 22.88
C ILE A 590 2.53 -8.60 21.72
N ASP A 591 2.00 -9.81 21.64
CA ASP A 591 1.09 -10.17 20.57
C ASP A 591 -0.30 -9.57 20.82
N GLU A 592 -0.76 -8.80 19.85
CA GLU A 592 -1.94 -7.94 19.94
C GLU A 592 -3.22 -8.68 20.30
N HIS A 593 -3.37 -9.94 19.90
CA HIS A 593 -4.62 -10.66 20.10
C HIS A 593 -4.91 -10.96 21.57
N TYR A 594 -3.86 -11.08 22.41
CA TYR A 594 -4.03 -11.22 23.87
C TYR A 594 -4.51 -9.93 24.53
N TYR A 595 -4.04 -8.79 24.02
CA TYR A 595 -4.43 -7.47 24.52
C TYR A 595 -5.83 -7.08 24.06
N LEU A 596 -6.14 -7.31 22.79
CA LEU A 596 -7.42 -6.94 22.19
C LEU A 596 -8.62 -7.49 22.97
N ARG A 597 -8.54 -8.73 23.47
CA ARG A 597 -9.57 -9.39 24.29
C ARG A 597 -9.86 -8.65 25.60
N ARG A 598 -8.94 -7.81 26.06
CA ARG A 598 -9.01 -7.08 27.35
C ARG A 598 -9.26 -5.59 27.17
N VAL A 599 -9.44 -5.12 25.96
CA VAL A 599 -9.86 -3.73 25.71
C VAL A 599 -11.31 -3.54 26.14
N LYS A 600 -11.55 -2.57 27.03
CA LYS A 600 -12.89 -2.21 27.53
C LYS A 600 -13.32 -0.81 27.09
N THR A 601 -12.41 -0.03 26.51
CA THR A 601 -12.70 1.31 26.01
C THR A 601 -13.77 1.26 24.91
N PRO A 602 -14.76 2.16 24.91
CA PRO A 602 -15.69 2.32 23.80
C PRO A 602 -14.98 2.59 22.47
N ILE A 603 -15.29 1.81 21.43
CA ILE A 603 -14.61 1.90 20.13
C ILE A 603 -15.61 2.17 19.00
N PHE A 604 -15.28 3.16 18.14
CA PHE A 604 -15.83 3.27 16.80
C PHE A 604 -14.76 2.86 15.79
N HIS A 605 -15.01 1.83 15.00
CA HIS A 605 -14.07 1.33 13.98
C HIS A 605 -14.65 1.45 12.58
N ILE A 606 -13.95 2.18 11.69
CA ILE A 606 -14.29 2.28 10.25
C ILE A 606 -13.32 1.43 9.45
N VAL A 607 -13.85 0.59 8.57
CA VAL A 607 -13.05 -0.23 7.65
C VAL A 607 -13.61 -0.21 6.24
N GLY A 608 -12.75 -0.36 5.25
CA GLY A 608 -13.13 -0.63 3.87
C GLY A 608 -13.04 -2.13 3.59
N LYS A 609 -14.09 -2.72 3.01
CA LYS A 609 -14.12 -4.16 2.73
C LYS A 609 -13.13 -4.60 1.64
N LEU A 610 -12.61 -3.64 0.85
CA LEU A 610 -11.57 -3.88 -0.17
C LEU A 610 -10.16 -3.56 0.34
N ASP A 611 -9.97 -3.46 1.65
CA ASP A 611 -8.66 -3.17 2.23
C ASP A 611 -7.70 -4.35 2.01
N ALA A 612 -6.77 -4.16 1.08
CA ALA A 612 -5.75 -5.15 0.76
C ALA A 612 -4.50 -5.07 1.66
N THR A 613 -4.41 -4.06 2.53
CA THR A 613 -3.32 -3.91 3.51
C THR A 613 -3.65 -4.62 4.81
N LEU A 614 -4.92 -4.54 5.20
CA LEU A 614 -5.49 -5.20 6.37
C LEU A 614 -6.76 -5.92 5.90
N GLY A 615 -6.60 -7.18 5.49
CA GLY A 615 -7.65 -7.98 4.87
C GLY A 615 -8.92 -8.04 5.70
N TYR A 616 -10.06 -7.85 5.05
CA TYR A 616 -11.34 -7.78 5.76
C TYR A 616 -11.64 -9.09 6.51
N GLU A 617 -11.48 -10.25 5.85
CA GLU A 617 -11.80 -11.54 6.46
C GLU A 617 -10.70 -12.06 7.40
N ASP A 618 -9.43 -11.92 7.00
CA ASP A 618 -8.32 -12.53 7.73
C ASP A 618 -7.83 -11.69 8.92
N VAL A 619 -8.15 -10.39 8.95
CA VAL A 619 -7.59 -9.44 9.91
C VAL A 619 -8.67 -8.68 10.67
N TYR A 620 -9.67 -8.12 9.94
CA TYR A 620 -10.71 -7.33 10.59
C TYR A 620 -11.80 -8.19 11.23
N LEU A 621 -12.34 -9.22 10.57
CA LEU A 621 -13.36 -10.07 11.18
C LEU A 621 -12.84 -10.80 12.43
N PRO A 622 -11.61 -11.36 12.47
CA PRO A 622 -11.01 -11.83 13.71
C PRO A 622 -10.94 -10.75 14.80
N TRP A 623 -10.53 -9.53 14.43
CA TRP A 623 -10.51 -8.41 15.36
C TRP A 623 -11.90 -8.15 15.96
N LYS A 624 -12.94 -8.06 15.12
CA LYS A 624 -14.32 -7.79 15.53
C LYS A 624 -14.87 -8.86 16.45
N ASN A 625 -14.49 -10.12 16.23
CA ASN A 625 -14.94 -11.24 17.04
C ASN A 625 -14.21 -11.37 18.39
N LEU A 626 -12.99 -10.83 18.47
CA LEU A 626 -12.12 -11.00 19.64
C LEU A 626 -12.07 -9.77 20.55
N VAL A 627 -12.45 -8.59 20.06
CA VAL A 627 -12.38 -7.35 20.85
C VAL A 627 -13.22 -7.45 22.13
N GLY A 628 -12.60 -7.11 23.26
CA GLY A 628 -13.22 -7.22 24.58
C GLY A 628 -14.16 -6.09 24.96
N THR A 629 -14.35 -5.08 24.08
CA THR A 629 -15.30 -3.98 24.28
C THR A 629 -16.73 -4.49 24.24
N ASP A 630 -17.55 -4.07 25.18
CA ASP A 630 -18.97 -4.44 25.23
C ASP A 630 -19.70 -4.01 23.93
N LEU A 631 -20.61 -4.84 23.44
CA LEU A 631 -21.34 -4.60 22.19
C LEU A 631 -22.10 -3.26 22.17
N LYS A 632 -22.57 -2.77 23.31
CA LYS A 632 -23.24 -1.46 23.43
C LYS A 632 -22.28 -0.28 23.19
N ASP A 633 -20.98 -0.49 23.43
CA ASP A 633 -19.89 0.47 23.32
C ASP A 633 -18.99 0.20 22.10
N LEU A 634 -19.29 -0.84 21.31
CA LEU A 634 -18.64 -1.14 20.06
C LEU A 634 -19.51 -0.71 18.88
N ARG A 635 -18.97 0.16 18.04
CA ARG A 635 -19.61 0.52 16.77
C ARG A 635 -18.65 0.28 15.63
N THR A 636 -19.14 -0.40 14.58
CA THR A 636 -18.36 -0.65 13.37
C THR A 636 -19.07 -0.07 12.16
N LEU A 637 -18.31 0.49 11.23
CA LEU A 637 -18.78 0.96 9.93
C LEU A 637 -17.95 0.27 8.83
N GLU A 638 -18.59 -0.63 8.13
CA GLU A 638 -17.98 -1.45 7.08
C GLU A 638 -18.41 -0.91 5.72
N LEU A 639 -17.48 -0.33 4.98
CA LEU A 639 -17.76 0.38 3.73
C LEU A 639 -17.49 -0.50 2.53
N ASP A 640 -18.53 -0.76 1.74
CA ASP A 640 -18.42 -1.40 0.44
C ASP A 640 -17.70 -0.46 -0.55
N GLY A 641 -16.90 -1.02 -1.48
CA GLY A 641 -16.18 -0.25 -2.50
C GLY A 641 -14.99 0.56 -1.99
N PHE A 642 -14.63 0.49 -0.70
CA PHE A 642 -13.48 1.20 -0.14
C PHE A 642 -12.39 0.24 0.33
N GLY A 643 -11.14 0.62 0.05
CA GLY A 643 -9.93 -0.07 0.53
C GLY A 643 -9.35 0.60 1.78
N HIS A 644 -8.01 0.69 1.84
CA HIS A 644 -7.28 1.30 2.96
C HIS A 644 -7.48 2.82 3.10
N GLY A 645 -8.02 3.49 2.09
CA GLY A 645 -8.32 4.92 2.08
C GLY A 645 -9.80 5.19 2.36
N ILE A 646 -10.11 5.80 3.51
CA ILE A 646 -11.47 6.21 3.87
C ILE A 646 -11.65 7.71 3.56
N PRO A 647 -12.76 8.13 2.94
CA PRO A 647 -13.03 9.53 2.66
C PRO A 647 -13.02 10.39 3.93
N LYS A 648 -12.39 11.56 3.86
CA LYS A 648 -12.28 12.48 4.99
C LYS A 648 -13.65 12.87 5.55
N ASP A 649 -14.61 13.14 4.67
CA ASP A 649 -15.97 13.56 5.09
C ASP A 649 -16.69 12.46 5.91
N THR A 650 -16.44 11.19 5.56
CA THR A 650 -16.94 10.05 6.33
C THR A 650 -16.34 10.04 7.73
N ILE A 651 -15.00 10.21 7.82
CA ILE A 651 -14.31 10.27 9.13
C ILE A 651 -14.84 11.43 9.97
N VAL A 652 -14.90 12.64 9.40
CA VAL A 652 -15.38 13.84 10.10
C VAL A 652 -16.78 13.64 10.66
N LYS A 653 -17.71 13.13 9.83
CA LYS A 653 -19.11 12.89 10.21
C LYS A 653 -19.24 12.02 11.44
N TYR A 654 -18.51 10.91 11.48
CA TYR A 654 -18.68 9.92 12.56
C TYR A 654 -17.76 10.18 13.76
N HIS A 655 -16.58 10.77 13.55
CA HIS A 655 -15.64 11.04 14.64
C HIS A 655 -16.18 12.06 15.62
N LYS A 656 -16.69 13.20 15.11
CA LYS A 656 -17.28 14.25 15.96
C LYS A 656 -18.39 13.68 16.84
N SER A 657 -19.39 13.05 16.23
CA SER A 657 -20.53 12.48 16.98
C SER A 657 -20.12 11.39 17.98
N TRP A 658 -19.05 10.65 17.69
CA TRP A 658 -18.55 9.60 18.59
C TRP A 658 -17.90 10.18 19.84
N ILE A 659 -17.00 11.16 19.68
CA ILE A 659 -16.32 11.80 20.80
C ILE A 659 -17.34 12.50 21.69
N GLU A 660 -18.28 13.25 21.13
CA GLU A 660 -19.34 13.97 21.88
C GLU A 660 -20.17 13.04 22.74
N LYS A 661 -20.50 11.84 22.25
CA LYS A 661 -21.26 10.83 23.00
C LYS A 661 -20.61 10.43 24.34
N TYR A 662 -19.28 10.45 24.41
CA TYR A 662 -18.50 10.02 25.58
C TYR A 662 -17.82 11.19 26.32
N SER A 663 -18.05 12.43 25.89
CA SER A 663 -17.58 13.61 26.61
C SER A 663 -18.45 13.86 27.85
N VAL A 664 -17.78 14.20 28.95
CA VAL A 664 -18.45 14.60 30.22
C VAL A 664 -18.41 16.11 30.29
N GLU A 665 -19.50 16.75 30.67
CA GLU A 665 -19.62 18.21 30.86
C GLU A 665 -18.63 18.77 31.91
#